data_04a38ff3b6c29bebaf765085473211d0
#
_entry.id   04a38ff3b6c29bebaf765085473211d0
#
_cell.length_a   1.000
_cell.length_b   1.000
_cell.length_c   1.000
_cell.angle_alpha   90.00
_cell.angle_beta   90.00
_cell.angle_gamma   90.00
#
_symmetry.space_group_name_H-M   'P 1'
#
loop_
_entity.id
_entity.type
_entity.pdbx_description
1 polymer ?
#
loop_
_entity_poly.entity_id
_entity_poly.type
_entity_poly.pdbx_seq_one_letter_code
_entity_poly.pdbx_strand_id
1 'polypeptide(L)'
;MRFFVLQVSLNSLNNQQRLAATHIDGPMLVLAGPGSGKTRVVTHRVAHLICEGVPPEQIVALSFTNKAADEMRRRVTQLIGPQPVEMGTFHRFSARFLRHHARFVGLTSDYSILDTDDSKKLLRRAAKSIGLPLTHTPVDRLAGVISRAKNDFVSPHTFEPRWGHPEDDIAARVWPLYQRMLLENNAVDFDDLLVHVARVLTEQPELRSMLDARHRWILVDEYQDTNAVQYMIVHALSIDHPNLSVTGDPDQAIYGWRGASIRNILEFERDYPTARIVKLERNYRSTSNILGTADRLIAHNTKRKPKILLTDAPPGAPVRIVLDSSSRDEADRIANEIQASVVSGRRKASDHAILFRTNALSRSFEVALRTRGVAYQLVRGLEFFKRKEIKDVVAWLRLLRNPRDDEAFLRVVNVPARGLGRQSLEALGQWADDQKVSRLEAAGKAFSIQGISSRARGSLGRFVQLHDELSSRHDHRVADLLEAVLDRTGYRAMLEREEDEEGEDRLANIEELLTAARELDEEHVGTDALEAFLETTALVADTDAWEPTADRVSLMTLHAVKGLEFPVVYIVAMEDGILPHERSLHAPDTLEEERRLVFVGITRGREEVHASCARIRDYRGTKRVCTPSIFLAQLTGDETIVCGSEAPADGRISCSALFDDESQIISSDASFETSEESQILPEHCSGTSTLVSDGPTFESDSREDRPLPKQPSRNRHWNIQSAADLVIQQSVPKSVFHTGQRVIHPHYGRGFIQKVTGTSPKLVGTVIFDGVSKPRTFILHLSGLEPESDAVGNVPREN
;
A
#
# COMPACT_ATOMS: atom_id res chain seq x y z
N MET A 1 31.32 8.06 -31.93
CA MET A 1 30.40 6.93 -31.93
C MET A 1 29.18 7.18 -31.02
N ARG A 2 29.33 7.53 -29.74
CA ARG A 2 28.22 7.81 -28.81
C ARG A 2 27.27 8.91 -29.30
N PHE A 3 27.79 10.02 -29.78
CA PHE A 3 27.00 11.14 -30.33
C PHE A 3 26.18 10.73 -31.56
N PHE A 4 26.73 9.89 -32.42
CA PHE A 4 26.03 9.39 -33.61
C PHE A 4 24.88 8.43 -33.24
N VAL A 5 25.10 7.53 -32.27
CA VAL A 5 24.06 6.60 -31.76
C VAL A 5 22.90 7.38 -31.13
N LEU A 6 23.19 8.41 -30.33
CA LEU A 6 22.16 9.25 -29.73
C LEU A 6 21.39 10.04 -30.80
N GLN A 7 22.07 10.59 -31.79
CA GLN A 7 21.41 11.35 -32.88
C GLN A 7 20.41 10.47 -33.66
N VAL A 8 20.81 9.23 -33.97
CA VAL A 8 19.90 8.24 -34.60
C VAL A 8 18.73 7.92 -33.69
N SER A 9 18.99 7.77 -32.39
CA SER A 9 17.95 7.46 -31.38
C SER A 9 16.97 8.64 -31.19
N LEU A 10 17.42 9.89 -31.16
CA LEU A 10 16.57 11.08 -31.10
C LEU A 10 15.66 11.20 -32.32
N ASN A 11 16.11 10.75 -33.50
CA ASN A 11 15.28 10.73 -34.72
C ASN A 11 14.11 9.73 -34.62
N SER A 12 14.18 8.74 -33.76
CA SER A 12 13.10 7.78 -33.50
C SER A 12 12.00 8.33 -32.54
N LEU A 13 12.22 9.51 -31.95
CA LEU A 13 11.24 10.19 -31.10
C LEU A 13 10.27 11.02 -31.94
N ASN A 14 9.01 11.08 -31.53
CA ASN A 14 8.07 12.04 -32.08
C ASN A 14 8.45 13.50 -31.70
N ASN A 15 7.82 14.48 -32.31
CA ASN A 15 8.16 15.89 -32.10
C ASN A 15 8.09 16.33 -30.62
N GLN A 16 7.05 15.92 -29.89
CA GLN A 16 6.86 16.29 -28.50
C GLN A 16 7.89 15.58 -27.58
N GLN A 17 8.11 14.28 -27.81
CA GLN A 17 9.13 13.51 -27.11
C GLN A 17 10.51 14.10 -27.33
N ARG A 18 10.85 14.48 -28.59
CA ARG A 18 12.12 15.12 -28.94
C ARG A 18 12.26 16.47 -28.26
N LEU A 19 11.21 17.30 -28.29
CA LEU A 19 11.17 18.60 -27.61
C LEU A 19 11.48 18.48 -26.10
N ALA A 20 10.88 17.49 -25.43
CA ALA A 20 11.13 17.24 -24.02
C ALA A 20 12.53 16.64 -23.76
N ALA A 21 13.01 15.74 -24.62
CA ALA A 21 14.31 15.12 -24.47
C ALA A 21 15.48 16.08 -24.68
N THR A 22 15.32 17.07 -25.60
CA THR A 22 16.39 18.03 -25.96
C THR A 22 16.34 19.34 -25.20
N HIS A 23 15.41 19.51 -24.27
CA HIS A 23 15.39 20.68 -23.38
C HIS A 23 16.58 20.64 -22.41
N ILE A 24 17.39 21.69 -22.29
CA ILE A 24 18.59 21.72 -21.46
C ILE A 24 18.31 22.46 -20.15
N ASP A 25 18.07 23.75 -20.19
CA ASP A 25 17.98 24.59 -19.00
C ASP A 25 16.56 25.01 -18.65
N GLY A 26 16.33 25.23 -17.37
CA GLY A 26 15.07 25.67 -16.82
C GLY A 26 14.10 24.54 -16.43
N PRO A 27 13.06 24.86 -15.64
CA PRO A 27 12.08 23.89 -15.19
C PRO A 27 11.20 23.40 -16.34
N MET A 28 10.83 22.11 -16.30
CA MET A 28 9.96 21.49 -17.30
C MET A 28 8.98 20.51 -16.67
N LEU A 29 7.72 20.60 -17.11
CA LEU A 29 6.68 19.63 -16.80
C LEU A 29 6.30 18.85 -18.06
N VAL A 30 6.49 17.55 -18.03
CA VAL A 30 6.04 16.61 -19.08
C VAL A 30 4.75 15.93 -18.61
N LEU A 31 3.62 16.38 -19.16
CA LEU A 31 2.31 15.76 -18.94
C LEU A 31 2.15 14.61 -19.95
N ALA A 32 2.22 13.38 -19.47
CA ALA A 32 2.37 12.22 -20.33
C ALA A 32 1.31 11.16 -20.03
N GLY A 33 0.39 10.92 -20.98
CA GLY A 33 -0.60 9.86 -20.87
C GLY A 33 0.01 8.46 -20.71
N PRO A 34 -0.82 7.43 -20.42
CA PRO A 34 -0.38 6.05 -20.39
C PRO A 34 0.21 5.64 -21.76
N GLY A 35 1.27 4.83 -21.78
CA GLY A 35 1.87 4.33 -23.01
C GLY A 35 2.45 5.39 -23.97
N SER A 36 2.64 6.64 -23.51
CA SER A 36 3.18 7.75 -24.34
C SER A 36 4.71 7.82 -24.39
N GLY A 37 5.40 6.93 -23.64
CA GLY A 37 6.86 6.85 -23.61
C GLY A 37 7.51 7.78 -22.58
N LYS A 38 6.89 8.02 -21.41
CA LYS A 38 7.45 8.79 -20.28
C LYS A 38 8.93 8.47 -20.03
N THR A 39 9.19 7.24 -19.62
CA THR A 39 10.55 6.77 -19.29
C THR A 39 11.51 6.86 -20.47
N ARG A 40 11.00 6.70 -21.72
CA ARG A 40 11.82 6.90 -22.92
C ARG A 40 12.29 8.35 -23.04
N VAL A 41 11.44 9.33 -22.77
CA VAL A 41 11.81 10.75 -22.78
C VAL A 41 12.84 11.05 -21.71
N VAL A 42 12.64 10.58 -20.46
CA VAL A 42 13.58 10.79 -19.35
C VAL A 42 14.97 10.22 -19.70
N THR A 43 15.06 8.99 -20.19
CA THR A 43 16.33 8.34 -20.53
C THR A 43 17.06 9.00 -21.69
N HIS A 44 16.32 9.45 -22.74
CA HIS A 44 16.90 10.21 -23.85
C HIS A 44 17.37 11.60 -23.42
N ARG A 45 16.66 12.24 -22.47
CA ARG A 45 17.08 13.52 -21.90
C ARG A 45 18.37 13.40 -21.12
N VAL A 46 18.51 12.37 -20.25
CA VAL A 46 19.77 12.10 -19.54
C VAL A 46 20.92 11.92 -20.56
N ALA A 47 20.70 11.08 -21.57
CA ALA A 47 21.70 10.84 -22.59
C ALA A 47 22.04 12.12 -23.40
N HIS A 48 21.05 12.94 -23.71
CA HIS A 48 21.24 14.21 -24.41
C HIS A 48 22.05 15.21 -23.59
N LEU A 49 21.70 15.41 -22.30
CA LEU A 49 22.44 16.31 -21.41
C LEU A 49 23.93 15.94 -21.34
N ILE A 50 24.25 14.65 -21.21
CA ILE A 50 25.64 14.17 -21.18
C ILE A 50 26.35 14.42 -22.52
N CYS A 51 25.70 14.22 -23.64
CA CYS A 51 26.25 14.48 -24.97
C CYS A 51 26.48 15.98 -25.25
N GLU A 52 25.68 16.86 -24.65
CA GLU A 52 25.84 18.32 -24.70
C GLU A 52 26.91 18.82 -23.69
N GLY A 53 27.60 17.91 -22.99
CA GLY A 53 28.72 18.23 -22.12
C GLY A 53 28.38 18.41 -20.63
N VAL A 54 27.18 18.08 -20.21
CA VAL A 54 26.82 18.08 -18.78
C VAL A 54 27.52 16.92 -18.08
N PRO A 55 28.30 17.18 -16.99
CA PRO A 55 28.92 16.12 -16.22
C PRO A 55 27.87 15.15 -15.66
N PRO A 56 28.03 13.83 -15.84
CA PRO A 56 27.05 12.84 -15.39
C PRO A 56 26.75 12.93 -13.87
N GLU A 57 27.72 13.29 -13.05
CA GLU A 57 27.63 13.44 -11.59
C GLU A 57 26.73 14.61 -11.16
N GLN A 58 26.44 15.54 -12.08
CA GLN A 58 25.53 16.67 -11.84
C GLN A 58 24.08 16.33 -12.17
N ILE A 59 23.82 15.12 -12.66
CA ILE A 59 22.47 14.68 -13.05
C ILE A 59 21.95 13.70 -12.01
N VAL A 60 20.75 14.00 -11.48
CA VAL A 60 19.99 13.12 -10.59
C VAL A 60 18.69 12.73 -11.28
N ALA A 61 18.43 11.42 -11.39
CA ALA A 61 17.19 10.88 -11.96
C ALA A 61 16.48 10.01 -10.92
N LEU A 62 15.33 10.49 -10.45
CA LEU A 62 14.55 9.86 -9.39
C LEU A 62 13.27 9.24 -9.94
N SER A 63 12.91 8.08 -9.41
CA SER A 63 11.66 7.40 -9.71
C SER A 63 10.99 6.87 -8.45
N PHE A 64 9.75 6.37 -8.59
CA PHE A 64 8.98 5.84 -7.47
C PHE A 64 9.36 4.38 -7.12
N THR A 65 9.75 3.56 -8.11
CA THR A 65 10.05 2.13 -7.92
C THR A 65 11.49 1.80 -8.35
N ASN A 66 12.09 0.78 -7.70
CA ASN A 66 13.42 0.28 -8.04
C ASN A 66 13.46 -0.21 -9.49
N LYS A 67 12.43 -0.96 -9.91
CA LYS A 67 12.31 -1.46 -11.28
C LYS A 67 12.34 -0.33 -12.34
N ALA A 68 11.65 0.79 -12.09
CA ALA A 68 11.68 1.93 -13.01
C ALA A 68 13.07 2.59 -13.04
N ALA A 69 13.75 2.69 -11.88
CA ALA A 69 15.10 3.22 -11.79
C ALA A 69 16.12 2.33 -12.51
N ASP A 70 16.04 1.01 -12.35
CA ASP A 70 16.92 0.05 -13.02
C ASP A 70 16.67 0.02 -14.52
N GLU A 71 15.42 0.10 -14.96
CA GLU A 71 15.07 0.22 -16.37
C GLU A 71 15.61 1.52 -16.98
N MET A 72 15.55 2.65 -16.25
CA MET A 72 16.18 3.91 -16.69
C MET A 72 17.70 3.74 -16.84
N ARG A 73 18.37 3.14 -15.86
CA ARG A 73 19.82 2.89 -15.89
C ARG A 73 20.20 2.02 -17.07
N ARG A 74 19.50 0.90 -17.26
CA ARG A 74 19.71 -0.03 -18.37
C ARG A 74 19.58 0.68 -19.73
N ARG A 75 18.52 1.47 -19.92
CA ARG A 75 18.28 2.21 -21.17
C ARG A 75 19.31 3.29 -21.44
N VAL A 76 19.73 4.05 -20.43
CA VAL A 76 20.81 5.04 -20.57
C VAL A 76 22.13 4.35 -20.95
N THR A 77 22.43 3.22 -20.29
CA THR A 77 23.62 2.41 -20.63
C THR A 77 23.58 1.90 -22.07
N GLN A 78 22.42 1.48 -22.56
CA GLN A 78 22.26 1.08 -23.98
C GLN A 78 22.47 2.24 -24.96
N LEU A 79 22.09 3.47 -24.60
CA LEU A 79 22.21 4.64 -25.46
C LEU A 79 23.64 5.18 -25.55
N ILE A 80 24.33 5.29 -24.41
CA ILE A 80 25.60 6.02 -24.31
C ILE A 80 26.71 5.27 -23.53
N GLY A 81 26.44 4.02 -23.13
CA GLY A 81 27.30 3.24 -22.24
C GLY A 81 27.13 3.60 -20.76
N PRO A 82 27.79 2.87 -19.83
CA PRO A 82 27.72 3.14 -18.40
C PRO A 82 28.15 4.58 -18.08
N GLN A 83 27.40 5.27 -17.24
CA GLN A 83 27.65 6.63 -16.79
C GLN A 83 27.43 6.74 -15.27
N PRO A 84 28.22 7.54 -14.52
CA PRO A 84 28.07 7.75 -13.09
C PRO A 84 26.94 8.76 -12.76
N VAL A 85 25.76 8.57 -13.36
CA VAL A 85 24.57 9.35 -13.05
C VAL A 85 23.91 8.81 -11.79
N GLU A 86 23.50 9.66 -10.87
CA GLU A 86 22.71 9.28 -9.70
C GLU A 86 21.29 8.88 -10.14
N MET A 87 21.02 7.57 -10.29
CA MET A 87 19.70 7.05 -10.66
C MET A 87 19.18 6.12 -9.58
N GLY A 88 17.98 6.39 -9.07
CA GLY A 88 17.41 5.59 -8.01
C GLY A 88 16.00 5.99 -7.61
N THR A 89 15.51 5.41 -6.52
CA THR A 89 14.31 5.87 -5.84
C THR A 89 14.62 7.01 -4.87
N PHE A 90 13.61 7.79 -4.47
CA PHE A 90 13.75 8.80 -3.43
C PHE A 90 14.35 8.24 -2.13
N HIS A 91 13.90 7.05 -1.70
CA HIS A 91 14.43 6.42 -0.50
C HIS A 91 15.91 6.03 -0.63
N ARG A 92 16.32 5.46 -1.77
CA ARG A 92 17.72 5.10 -2.03
C ARG A 92 18.61 6.34 -2.08
N PHE A 93 18.17 7.40 -2.74
CA PHE A 93 18.86 8.69 -2.72
C PHE A 93 18.98 9.22 -1.28
N SER A 94 17.88 9.19 -0.52
CA SER A 94 17.86 9.67 0.86
C SER A 94 18.73 8.84 1.79
N ALA A 95 18.75 7.52 1.65
CA ALA A 95 19.63 6.65 2.42
C ALA A 95 21.10 7.01 2.20
N ARG A 96 21.55 7.13 0.94
CA ARG A 96 22.91 7.56 0.61
C ARG A 96 23.24 8.95 1.13
N PHE A 97 22.30 9.89 0.96
CA PHE A 97 22.45 11.24 1.50
C PHE A 97 22.72 11.21 3.00
N LEU A 98 21.88 10.48 3.75
CA LEU A 98 22.01 10.38 5.21
C LEU A 98 23.31 9.68 5.65
N ARG A 99 23.84 8.69 4.89
CA ARG A 99 25.15 8.10 5.19
C ARG A 99 26.25 9.16 5.28
N HIS A 100 26.22 10.15 4.39
CA HIS A 100 27.21 11.23 4.36
C HIS A 100 26.91 12.35 5.38
N HIS A 101 25.64 12.55 5.74
CA HIS A 101 25.17 13.70 6.51
C HIS A 101 24.48 13.32 7.82
N ALA A 102 24.61 12.08 8.29
CA ALA A 102 23.95 11.50 9.47
C ALA A 102 24.12 12.36 10.74
N ARG A 103 25.30 12.96 10.93
CA ARG A 103 25.61 13.81 12.10
C ARG A 103 24.64 14.98 12.31
N PHE A 104 24.05 15.51 11.24
CA PHE A 104 23.10 16.65 11.34
C PHE A 104 21.77 16.27 11.97
N VAL A 105 21.44 14.97 12.02
CA VAL A 105 20.19 14.45 12.60
C VAL A 105 20.42 13.57 13.83
N GLY A 106 21.67 13.54 14.36
CA GLY A 106 22.02 12.77 15.56
C GLY A 106 22.27 11.27 15.29
N LEU A 107 22.47 10.88 14.04
CA LEU A 107 22.83 9.53 13.62
C LEU A 107 24.32 9.41 13.31
N THR A 108 24.83 8.18 13.24
CA THR A 108 26.12 7.83 12.66
C THR A 108 25.92 7.18 11.27
N SER A 109 26.97 7.13 10.46
CA SER A 109 26.86 6.62 9.08
C SER A 109 26.43 5.15 8.98
N ASP A 110 26.58 4.39 10.05
CA ASP A 110 26.28 2.95 10.16
C ASP A 110 24.84 2.67 10.64
N TYR A 111 23.93 3.66 10.58
CA TYR A 111 22.55 3.50 11.04
C TYR A 111 21.81 2.35 10.35
N SER A 112 20.87 1.74 11.09
CA SER A 112 19.98 0.70 10.57
C SER A 112 18.70 1.29 9.98
N ILE A 113 18.17 0.68 8.92
CA ILE A 113 16.83 0.95 8.39
C ILE A 113 15.91 -0.15 8.92
N LEU A 114 14.92 0.24 9.75
CA LEU A 114 13.95 -0.68 10.32
C LEU A 114 12.84 -0.95 9.31
N ASP A 115 12.51 -2.23 9.13
CA ASP A 115 11.32 -2.59 8.36
C ASP A 115 10.02 -2.28 9.14
N THR A 116 8.87 -2.47 8.49
CA THR A 116 7.57 -2.20 9.08
C THR A 116 7.30 -3.00 10.35
N ASP A 117 7.76 -4.27 10.44
CA ASP A 117 7.52 -5.13 11.60
C ASP A 117 8.40 -4.72 12.79
N ASP A 118 9.67 -4.39 12.54
CA ASP A 118 10.61 -3.93 13.56
C ASP A 118 10.20 -2.55 14.08
N SER A 119 9.79 -1.64 13.20
CA SER A 119 9.21 -0.33 13.57
C SER A 119 7.98 -0.49 14.47
N LYS A 120 7.08 -1.44 14.17
CA LYS A 120 5.91 -1.74 15.01
C LYS A 120 6.29 -2.35 16.36
N LYS A 121 7.35 -3.18 16.44
CA LYS A 121 7.86 -3.73 17.70
C LYS A 121 8.41 -2.61 18.58
N LEU A 122 9.22 -1.72 17.99
CA LEU A 122 9.77 -0.55 18.69
C LEU A 122 8.64 0.38 19.18
N LEU A 123 7.63 0.63 18.35
CA LEU A 123 6.45 1.43 18.72
C LEU A 123 5.65 0.82 19.89
N ARG A 124 5.47 -0.53 19.92
CA ARG A 124 4.87 -1.21 21.07
C ARG A 124 5.71 -1.06 22.33
N ARG A 125 7.04 -1.12 22.19
CA ARG A 125 7.97 -0.92 23.31
C ARG A 125 7.88 0.51 23.86
N ALA A 126 7.82 1.52 22.97
CA ALA A 126 7.62 2.92 23.35
C ALA A 126 6.29 3.14 24.09
N ALA A 127 5.19 2.56 23.60
CA ALA A 127 3.90 2.64 24.28
C ALA A 127 3.91 1.96 25.65
N LYS A 128 4.55 0.79 25.77
CA LYS A 128 4.69 0.04 27.03
C LYS A 128 5.49 0.82 28.08
N SER A 129 6.56 1.54 27.69
CA SER A 129 7.42 2.30 28.62
C SER A 129 6.70 3.45 29.33
N ILE A 130 5.61 3.97 28.76
CA ILE A 130 4.76 4.99 29.38
C ILE A 130 3.45 4.44 29.96
N GLY A 131 3.38 3.10 30.13
CA GLY A 131 2.23 2.44 30.72
C GLY A 131 0.96 2.49 29.88
N LEU A 132 1.06 2.69 28.55
CA LEU A 132 -0.06 2.67 27.59
C LEU A 132 -0.15 1.27 26.94
N PRO A 133 -0.99 0.36 27.43
CA PRO A 133 -1.21 -0.90 26.73
C PRO A 133 -2.02 -0.63 25.45
N LEU A 134 -1.52 -1.09 24.31
CA LEU A 134 -2.22 -1.01 23.02
C LEU A 134 -3.28 -2.11 22.87
N THR A 135 -4.11 -2.32 23.91
CA THR A 135 -5.14 -3.38 23.95
C THR A 135 -6.33 -3.06 23.04
N HIS A 136 -6.69 -1.79 22.93
CA HIS A 136 -7.85 -1.32 22.16
C HIS A 136 -7.47 -0.58 20.87
N THR A 137 -6.22 -0.14 20.73
CA THR A 137 -5.73 0.53 19.54
C THR A 137 -4.70 -0.37 18.85
N PRO A 138 -5.02 -0.96 17.69
CA PRO A 138 -4.05 -1.74 16.94
C PRO A 138 -2.81 -0.91 16.60
N VAL A 139 -1.63 -1.48 16.81
CA VAL A 139 -0.36 -0.81 16.50
C VAL A 139 -0.27 -0.33 15.05
N ASP A 140 -0.95 -1.03 14.14
CA ASP A 140 -1.00 -0.65 12.73
C ASP A 140 -1.70 0.70 12.50
N ARG A 141 -2.76 1.00 13.26
CA ARG A 141 -3.43 2.30 13.19
C ARG A 141 -2.53 3.41 13.73
N LEU A 142 -1.88 3.16 14.86
CA LEU A 142 -0.95 4.11 15.45
C LEU A 142 0.24 4.40 14.53
N ALA A 143 0.85 3.36 13.94
CA ALA A 143 1.90 3.49 12.95
C ALA A 143 1.43 4.28 11.72
N GLY A 144 0.20 4.03 11.25
CA GLY A 144 -0.40 4.77 10.14
C GLY A 144 -0.65 6.26 10.41
N VAL A 145 -0.98 6.63 11.65
CA VAL A 145 -1.11 8.05 12.06
C VAL A 145 0.25 8.73 12.01
N ILE A 146 1.28 8.11 12.62
CA ILE A 146 2.65 8.65 12.66
C ILE A 146 3.22 8.76 11.24
N SER A 147 3.09 7.71 10.42
CA SER A 147 3.56 7.72 9.04
C SER A 147 2.93 8.84 8.21
N ARG A 148 1.61 9.04 8.32
CA ARG A 148 0.92 10.14 7.64
C ARG A 148 1.46 11.50 8.07
N ALA A 149 1.60 11.73 9.39
CA ALA A 149 2.14 12.97 9.91
C ALA A 149 3.57 13.22 9.43
N LYS A 150 4.43 12.19 9.41
CA LYS A 150 5.79 12.26 8.83
C LYS A 150 5.76 12.65 7.35
N ASN A 151 4.89 12.03 6.55
CA ASN A 151 4.74 12.33 5.12
C ASN A 151 4.17 13.74 4.84
N ASP A 152 3.46 14.34 5.80
CA ASP A 152 3.02 15.74 5.77
C ASP A 152 4.07 16.70 6.36
N PHE A 153 5.29 16.22 6.67
CA PHE A 153 6.39 16.95 7.30
C PHE A 153 6.05 17.53 8.67
N VAL A 154 5.13 16.90 9.39
CA VAL A 154 4.81 17.25 10.78
C VAL A 154 5.82 16.57 11.71
N SER A 155 6.28 17.29 12.73
CA SER A 155 7.19 16.77 13.76
C SER A 155 6.42 16.24 14.98
N PRO A 156 7.03 15.38 15.83
CA PRO A 156 6.41 14.94 17.08
C PRO A 156 6.02 16.10 18.02
N HIS A 157 6.69 17.26 17.91
CA HIS A 157 6.46 18.44 18.77
C HIS A 157 5.38 19.38 18.21
N THR A 158 5.11 19.32 16.91
CA THR A 158 4.10 20.14 16.21
C THR A 158 2.87 19.34 15.84
N PHE A 159 2.81 18.07 16.22
CA PHE A 159 1.67 17.22 15.93
C PHE A 159 0.48 17.57 16.82
N GLU A 160 -0.62 17.97 16.22
CA GLU A 160 -1.88 18.27 16.88
C GLU A 160 -2.87 17.11 16.64
N PRO A 161 -3.32 16.42 17.72
CA PRO A 161 -4.32 15.37 17.62
C PRO A 161 -5.64 15.91 17.06
N ARG A 162 -6.22 15.22 16.09
CA ARG A 162 -7.54 15.56 15.57
C ARG A 162 -8.61 15.15 16.57
N TRP A 163 -9.54 16.06 16.80
CA TRP A 163 -10.64 15.80 17.72
C TRP A 163 -11.50 14.59 17.27
N GLY A 164 -11.85 13.71 18.20
CA GLY A 164 -12.63 12.51 17.90
C GLY A 164 -11.83 11.31 17.36
N HIS A 165 -10.50 11.41 17.31
CA HIS A 165 -9.60 10.33 16.89
C HIS A 165 -8.69 9.88 18.05
N PRO A 166 -9.12 8.90 18.88
CA PRO A 166 -8.35 8.45 20.05
C PRO A 166 -6.92 7.98 19.72
N GLU A 167 -6.72 7.45 18.52
CA GLU A 167 -5.41 7.05 18.02
C GLU A 167 -4.44 8.22 17.85
N ASP A 168 -4.94 9.43 17.56
CA ASP A 168 -4.10 10.64 17.44
C ASP A 168 -3.60 11.10 18.82
N ASP A 169 -4.44 11.01 19.86
CA ASP A 169 -4.05 11.32 21.25
C ASP A 169 -2.96 10.35 21.75
N ILE A 170 -3.08 9.07 21.41
CA ILE A 170 -2.06 8.06 21.72
C ILE A 170 -0.78 8.36 20.93
N ALA A 171 -0.90 8.71 19.65
CA ALA A 171 0.24 9.07 18.81
C ALA A 171 1.02 10.27 19.38
N ALA A 172 0.35 11.34 19.80
CA ALA A 172 0.98 12.51 20.39
C ALA A 172 1.84 12.18 21.62
N ARG A 173 1.45 11.17 22.40
CA ARG A 173 2.17 10.73 23.61
C ARG A 173 3.29 9.74 23.31
N VAL A 174 3.09 8.82 22.35
CA VAL A 174 4.01 7.72 22.06
C VAL A 174 5.08 8.13 21.04
N TRP A 175 4.74 8.96 20.05
CA TRP A 175 5.65 9.32 18.96
C TRP A 175 6.95 9.99 19.40
N PRO A 176 6.96 10.97 20.33
CA PRO A 176 8.22 11.57 20.80
C PRO A 176 9.18 10.53 21.41
N LEU A 177 8.63 9.54 22.11
CA LEU A 177 9.40 8.45 22.68
C LEU A 177 9.92 7.48 21.59
N TYR A 178 9.06 7.09 20.67
CA TYR A 178 9.41 6.26 19.53
C TYR A 178 10.57 6.88 18.72
N GLN A 179 10.49 8.18 18.44
CA GLN A 179 11.53 8.90 17.70
C GLN A 179 12.85 8.96 18.48
N ARG A 180 12.80 9.11 19.79
CA ARG A 180 13.98 9.05 20.65
C ARG A 180 14.61 7.66 20.61
N MET A 181 13.81 6.60 20.76
CA MET A 181 14.29 5.22 20.72
C MET A 181 14.92 4.85 19.37
N LEU A 182 14.40 5.39 18.25
CA LEU A 182 15.05 5.25 16.94
C LEU A 182 16.47 5.84 16.95
N LEU A 183 16.64 7.07 17.45
CA LEU A 183 17.96 7.71 17.52
C LEU A 183 18.91 6.98 18.49
N GLU A 184 18.43 6.52 19.65
CA GLU A 184 19.22 5.75 20.62
C GLU A 184 19.73 4.43 20.02
N ASN A 185 18.93 3.78 19.18
CA ASN A 185 19.29 2.57 18.45
C ASN A 185 20.12 2.86 17.17
N ASN A 186 20.46 4.11 16.92
CA ASN A 186 21.06 4.54 15.66
C ASN A 186 20.28 3.98 14.46
N ALA A 187 18.97 4.21 14.43
CA ALA A 187 18.07 3.63 13.44
C ALA A 187 17.07 4.66 12.92
N VAL A 188 16.54 4.39 11.74
CA VAL A 188 15.48 5.15 11.08
C VAL A 188 14.40 4.19 10.60
N ASP A 189 13.15 4.65 10.55
CA ASP A 189 12.12 3.97 9.76
C ASP A 189 12.10 4.49 8.32
N PHE A 190 11.22 3.94 7.48
CA PHE A 190 11.12 4.33 6.07
C PHE A 190 10.81 5.82 5.86
N ASP A 191 9.89 6.38 6.67
CA ASP A 191 9.50 7.78 6.53
C ASP A 191 10.62 8.72 7.01
N ASP A 192 11.37 8.33 8.04
CA ASP A 192 12.50 9.09 8.55
C ASP A 192 13.61 9.30 7.52
N LEU A 193 13.82 8.35 6.60
CA LEU A 193 14.79 8.53 5.51
C LEU A 193 14.52 9.81 4.73
N LEU A 194 13.26 10.07 4.40
CA LEU A 194 12.86 11.26 3.66
C LEU A 194 12.81 12.51 4.56
N VAL A 195 12.18 12.39 5.74
CA VAL A 195 11.99 13.50 6.68
C VAL A 195 13.31 14.09 7.13
N HIS A 196 14.30 13.25 7.46
CA HIS A 196 15.61 13.72 7.88
C HIS A 196 16.36 14.45 6.76
N VAL A 197 16.26 13.97 5.51
CA VAL A 197 16.87 14.68 4.36
C VAL A 197 16.21 16.04 4.16
N ALA A 198 14.87 16.10 4.12
CA ALA A 198 14.14 17.35 3.97
C ALA A 198 14.49 18.34 5.11
N ARG A 199 14.60 17.82 6.33
CA ARG A 199 14.99 18.62 7.50
C ARG A 199 16.41 19.17 7.36
N VAL A 200 17.40 18.35 7.00
CA VAL A 200 18.80 18.79 6.80
C VAL A 200 18.86 19.88 5.72
N LEU A 201 18.17 19.67 4.58
CA LEU A 201 18.15 20.65 3.50
C LEU A 201 17.48 21.97 3.89
N THR A 202 16.53 21.94 4.84
CA THR A 202 15.84 23.14 5.34
C THR A 202 16.66 23.85 6.42
N GLU A 203 17.28 23.09 7.34
CA GLU A 203 17.99 23.64 8.50
C GLU A 203 19.46 24.03 8.20
N GLN A 204 20.04 23.54 7.07
CA GLN A 204 21.44 23.76 6.67
C GLN A 204 21.52 24.43 5.27
N PRO A 205 21.28 25.76 5.17
CA PRO A 205 21.18 26.45 3.88
C PRO A 205 22.49 26.40 3.06
N GLU A 206 23.67 26.42 3.73
CA GLU A 206 24.96 26.34 3.05
C GLU A 206 25.16 24.96 2.42
N LEU A 207 24.84 23.88 3.14
CA LEU A 207 24.88 22.52 2.61
C LEU A 207 23.87 22.36 1.48
N ARG A 208 22.67 22.90 1.63
CA ARG A 208 21.64 22.89 0.58
C ARG A 208 22.15 23.53 -0.71
N SER A 209 22.72 24.75 -0.62
CA SER A 209 23.22 25.46 -1.81
C SER A 209 24.40 24.72 -2.48
N MET A 210 25.30 24.13 -1.68
CA MET A 210 26.37 23.29 -2.21
C MET A 210 25.82 22.06 -2.97
N LEU A 211 24.79 21.41 -2.45
CA LEU A 211 24.17 20.24 -3.06
C LEU A 211 23.35 20.59 -4.30
N ASP A 212 22.65 21.73 -4.30
CA ASP A 212 21.94 22.28 -5.49
C ASP A 212 22.97 22.54 -6.62
N ALA A 213 24.11 23.14 -6.30
CA ALA A 213 25.18 23.35 -7.28
C ALA A 213 25.82 22.03 -7.77
N ARG A 214 25.85 20.99 -6.93
CA ARG A 214 26.35 19.64 -7.30
C ARG A 214 25.33 18.91 -8.18
N HIS A 215 24.05 18.97 -7.87
CA HIS A 215 22.96 18.25 -8.55
C HIS A 215 22.14 19.20 -9.41
N ARG A 216 22.80 19.84 -10.41
CA ARG A 216 22.22 20.93 -11.20
C ARG A 216 21.06 20.52 -12.11
N TRP A 217 20.94 19.25 -12.48
CA TRP A 217 19.85 18.73 -13.31
C TRP A 217 19.13 17.61 -12.58
N ILE A 218 17.89 17.87 -12.17
CA ILE A 218 17.06 16.91 -11.46
C ILE A 218 15.93 16.48 -12.36
N LEU A 219 15.82 15.16 -12.56
CA LEU A 219 14.76 14.53 -13.33
C LEU A 219 13.92 13.65 -12.40
N VAL A 220 12.61 13.81 -12.43
CA VAL A 220 11.70 12.99 -11.59
C VAL A 220 10.67 12.34 -12.50
N ASP A 221 10.63 11.00 -12.50
CA ASP A 221 9.59 10.22 -13.16
C ASP A 221 8.46 9.87 -12.17
N GLU A 222 7.23 9.70 -12.68
CA GLU A 222 6.01 9.43 -11.91
C GLU A 222 5.76 10.49 -10.81
N TYR A 223 5.96 11.78 -11.16
CA TYR A 223 5.90 12.89 -10.20
C TYR A 223 4.56 13.04 -9.46
N GLN A 224 3.45 12.58 -10.05
CA GLN A 224 2.13 12.57 -9.42
C GLN A 224 2.03 11.67 -8.18
N ASP A 225 2.99 10.77 -7.97
CA ASP A 225 3.03 9.86 -6.82
C ASP A 225 3.90 10.39 -5.66
N THR A 226 4.48 11.58 -5.81
CA THR A 226 5.30 12.19 -4.76
C THR A 226 4.47 12.70 -3.60
N ASN A 227 4.97 12.52 -2.36
CA ASN A 227 4.41 13.12 -1.15
C ASN A 227 5.00 14.51 -0.88
N ALA A 228 4.53 15.19 0.18
CA ALA A 228 4.99 16.54 0.52
C ALA A 228 6.49 16.58 0.84
N VAL A 229 7.03 15.57 1.53
CA VAL A 229 8.45 15.51 1.89
C VAL A 229 9.34 15.32 0.67
N GLN A 230 8.95 14.46 -0.27
CA GLN A 230 9.65 14.25 -1.54
C GLN A 230 9.63 15.53 -2.40
N TYR A 231 8.49 16.22 -2.43
CA TYR A 231 8.40 17.54 -3.05
C TYR A 231 9.39 18.53 -2.42
N MET A 232 9.45 18.61 -1.08
CA MET A 232 10.38 19.51 -0.37
C MET A 232 11.84 19.21 -0.69
N ILE A 233 12.22 17.93 -0.78
CA ILE A 233 13.60 17.52 -1.15
C ILE A 233 13.93 18.03 -2.55
N VAL A 234 13.09 17.76 -3.53
CA VAL A 234 13.31 18.18 -4.92
C VAL A 234 13.32 19.70 -5.04
N HIS A 235 12.39 20.38 -4.38
CA HIS A 235 12.31 21.83 -4.36
C HIS A 235 13.57 22.45 -3.74
N ALA A 236 14.02 21.95 -2.58
CA ALA A 236 15.21 22.46 -1.91
C ALA A 236 16.50 22.31 -2.74
N LEU A 237 16.59 21.26 -3.55
CA LEU A 237 17.72 21.00 -4.45
C LEU A 237 17.61 21.71 -5.81
N SER A 238 16.57 22.52 -6.05
CA SER A 238 16.34 23.23 -7.31
C SER A 238 16.00 24.72 -7.11
N ILE A 239 16.47 25.33 -6.03
CA ILE A 239 16.25 26.74 -5.73
C ILE A 239 17.21 27.64 -6.50
N ASP A 240 18.51 27.36 -6.42
CA ASP A 240 19.56 28.18 -7.04
C ASP A 240 19.75 27.79 -8.52
N HIS A 241 19.51 26.51 -8.87
CA HIS A 241 19.59 25.98 -10.23
C HIS A 241 18.26 25.28 -10.58
N PRO A 242 17.23 26.00 -11.08
CA PRO A 242 15.90 25.44 -11.29
C PRO A 242 15.79 24.56 -12.54
N ASN A 243 16.78 23.69 -12.78
CA ASN A 243 16.76 22.71 -13.89
C ASN A 243 16.03 21.43 -13.47
N LEU A 244 14.80 21.60 -12.98
CA LEU A 244 13.93 20.52 -12.56
C LEU A 244 13.03 20.07 -13.71
N SER A 245 13.15 18.81 -14.11
CA SER A 245 12.31 18.18 -15.12
C SER A 245 11.45 17.12 -14.49
N VAL A 246 10.16 17.35 -14.41
CA VAL A 246 9.21 16.37 -13.85
C VAL A 246 8.37 15.75 -14.96
N THR A 247 8.18 14.43 -14.89
CA THR A 247 7.35 13.67 -15.81
C THR A 247 6.27 12.94 -15.04
N GLY A 248 5.02 13.04 -15.49
CA GLY A 248 3.95 12.39 -14.77
C GLY A 248 2.59 12.45 -15.47
N ASP A 249 1.64 11.76 -14.86
CA ASP A 249 0.25 11.69 -15.29
C ASP A 249 -0.68 11.82 -14.09
N PRO A 250 -1.38 12.96 -13.90
CA PRO A 250 -2.35 13.12 -12.82
C PRO A 250 -3.42 12.04 -12.79
N ASP A 251 -3.81 11.50 -13.97
CA ASP A 251 -4.81 10.44 -14.09
C ASP A 251 -4.29 9.06 -13.65
N GLN A 252 -2.98 8.93 -13.33
CA GLN A 252 -2.34 7.73 -12.80
C GLN A 252 -1.86 7.90 -11.34
N ALA A 253 -2.34 8.94 -10.62
CA ALA A 253 -2.06 9.13 -9.20
C ALA A 253 -2.90 8.16 -8.35
N ILE A 254 -2.27 7.06 -7.86
CA ILE A 254 -2.93 5.95 -7.15
C ILE A 254 -2.29 5.62 -5.79
N TYR A 255 -1.43 6.48 -5.26
CA TYR A 255 -0.72 6.27 -4.00
C TYR A 255 -1.05 7.32 -2.93
N GLY A 256 -2.24 7.95 -2.99
CA GLY A 256 -2.72 8.89 -1.98
C GLY A 256 -2.80 8.27 -0.59
N TRP A 257 -3.14 6.98 -0.49
CA TRP A 257 -3.12 6.23 0.77
C TRP A 257 -1.71 6.07 1.40
N ARG A 258 -0.63 6.29 0.62
CA ARG A 258 0.77 6.38 1.06
C ARG A 258 1.25 7.83 1.26
N GLY A 259 0.35 8.81 1.27
CA GLY A 259 0.67 10.22 1.42
C GLY A 259 1.05 10.94 0.11
N ALA A 260 0.93 10.30 -1.05
CA ALA A 260 1.15 10.98 -2.33
C ALA A 260 0.14 12.13 -2.52
N SER A 261 0.63 13.27 -3.05
CA SER A 261 -0.18 14.45 -3.27
C SER A 261 -0.25 14.81 -4.75
N ILE A 262 -1.41 14.60 -5.35
CA ILE A 262 -1.65 15.00 -6.74
C ILE A 262 -1.45 16.52 -6.96
N ARG A 263 -1.54 17.34 -5.90
CA ARG A 263 -1.31 18.79 -5.97
C ARG A 263 0.09 19.11 -6.49
N ASN A 264 1.10 18.32 -6.17
CA ASN A 264 2.47 18.55 -6.61
C ASN A 264 2.57 18.70 -8.14
N ILE A 265 1.88 17.86 -8.90
CA ILE A 265 1.87 17.95 -10.36
C ILE A 265 0.84 18.97 -10.89
N LEU A 266 -0.30 19.13 -10.21
CA LEU A 266 -1.33 20.08 -10.63
C LEU A 266 -0.88 21.54 -10.43
N GLU A 267 -0.16 21.83 -9.35
CA GLU A 267 0.28 23.17 -8.96
C GLU A 267 1.72 23.50 -9.40
N PHE A 268 2.40 22.61 -10.15
CA PHE A 268 3.79 22.79 -10.58
C PHE A 268 4.07 24.13 -11.28
N GLU A 269 3.14 24.61 -12.11
CA GLU A 269 3.26 25.90 -12.83
C GLU A 269 3.20 27.10 -11.88
N ARG A 270 2.53 26.97 -10.74
CA ARG A 270 2.50 28.00 -9.71
C ARG A 270 3.87 28.12 -9.02
N ASP A 271 4.49 26.96 -8.74
CA ASP A 271 5.76 26.91 -8.01
C ASP A 271 6.95 27.23 -8.94
N TYR A 272 6.80 26.91 -10.23
CA TYR A 272 7.78 27.19 -11.30
C TYR A 272 7.12 27.94 -12.48
N PRO A 273 6.91 29.27 -12.36
CA PRO A 273 6.18 30.05 -13.38
C PRO A 273 6.84 30.08 -14.78
N THR A 274 8.15 29.84 -14.83
CA THR A 274 8.92 29.77 -16.10
C THR A 274 8.97 28.37 -16.72
N ALA A 275 8.24 27.41 -16.12
CA ALA A 275 8.29 26.02 -16.54
C ALA A 275 7.78 25.84 -17.98
N ARG A 276 8.54 25.07 -18.75
CA ARG A 276 8.10 24.61 -20.06
C ARG A 276 7.17 23.41 -19.89
N ILE A 277 5.96 23.48 -20.48
CA ILE A 277 4.99 22.38 -20.44
C ILE A 277 5.02 21.65 -21.77
N VAL A 278 5.22 20.33 -21.72
CA VAL A 278 5.18 19.45 -22.88
C VAL A 278 4.12 18.37 -22.64
N LYS A 279 3.17 18.22 -23.56
CA LYS A 279 2.12 17.19 -23.49
C LYS A 279 2.49 16.03 -24.42
N LEU A 280 2.56 14.81 -23.87
CA LEU A 280 2.73 13.57 -24.62
C LEU A 280 1.37 12.86 -24.73
N GLU A 281 0.64 13.15 -25.79
CA GLU A 281 -0.74 12.69 -25.98
C GLU A 281 -0.84 11.41 -26.82
N ARG A 282 0.24 11.04 -27.56
CA ARG A 282 0.24 9.85 -28.43
C ARG A 282 0.60 8.60 -27.64
N ASN A 283 -0.34 7.68 -27.58
CA ASN A 283 -0.17 6.35 -26.97
C ASN A 283 0.38 5.36 -28.01
N TYR A 284 1.35 4.51 -27.58
CA TYR A 284 1.99 3.48 -28.41
C TYR A 284 1.74 2.06 -27.87
N ARG A 285 0.84 1.91 -26.89
CA ARG A 285 0.60 0.65 -26.20
C ARG A 285 -0.70 0.00 -26.61
N SER A 286 -1.79 0.71 -26.49
CA SER A 286 -3.14 0.15 -26.47
C SER A 286 -3.91 0.46 -27.76
N THR A 287 -4.87 -0.38 -28.10
CA THR A 287 -5.83 -0.15 -29.17
C THR A 287 -6.76 1.03 -28.86
N SER A 288 -7.42 1.59 -29.89
CA SER A 288 -8.27 2.77 -29.68
C SER A 288 -9.52 2.46 -28.85
N ASN A 289 -10.08 1.25 -28.89
CA ASN A 289 -11.22 0.86 -28.06
C ASN A 289 -10.86 0.87 -26.57
N ILE A 290 -9.68 0.37 -26.21
CA ILE A 290 -9.18 0.40 -24.83
C ILE A 290 -9.01 1.85 -24.36
N LEU A 291 -8.42 2.71 -25.19
CA LEU A 291 -8.19 4.12 -24.84
C LEU A 291 -9.49 4.92 -24.74
N GLY A 292 -10.44 4.71 -25.65
CA GLY A 292 -11.74 5.37 -25.61
C GLY A 292 -12.52 5.00 -24.34
N THR A 293 -12.51 3.71 -23.98
CA THR A 293 -13.11 3.24 -22.72
C THR A 293 -12.44 3.86 -21.49
N ALA A 294 -11.10 3.91 -21.48
CA ALA A 294 -10.35 4.51 -20.36
C ALA A 294 -10.58 6.02 -20.23
N ASP A 295 -10.61 6.74 -21.36
CA ASP A 295 -10.84 8.20 -21.37
C ASP A 295 -12.25 8.54 -20.89
N ARG A 296 -13.26 7.78 -21.29
CA ARG A 296 -14.65 7.91 -20.80
C ARG A 296 -14.72 7.75 -19.28
N LEU A 297 -14.10 6.71 -18.73
CA LEU A 297 -14.04 6.49 -17.29
C LEU A 297 -13.41 7.67 -16.55
N ILE A 298 -12.21 8.09 -16.98
CA ILE A 298 -11.45 9.09 -16.25
C ILE A 298 -12.00 10.51 -16.41
N ALA A 299 -12.84 10.76 -17.41
CA ALA A 299 -13.52 12.03 -17.62
C ALA A 299 -14.46 12.43 -16.46
N HIS A 300 -14.88 11.46 -15.65
CA HIS A 300 -15.69 11.71 -14.45
C HIS A 300 -14.88 12.30 -13.26
N ASN A 301 -13.55 12.36 -13.36
CA ASN A 301 -12.72 13.00 -12.33
C ASN A 301 -12.63 14.50 -12.57
N THR A 302 -12.65 15.28 -11.49
CA THR A 302 -12.55 16.74 -11.51
C THR A 302 -11.11 17.22 -11.32
N LYS A 303 -10.33 16.53 -10.47
CA LYS A 303 -8.93 16.87 -10.16
C LYS A 303 -7.99 16.27 -11.21
N ARG A 304 -7.93 16.93 -12.40
CA ARG A 304 -7.08 16.50 -13.51
C ARG A 304 -6.58 17.65 -14.36
N LYS A 305 -5.51 17.43 -15.14
CA LYS A 305 -5.09 18.31 -16.24
C LYS A 305 -5.60 17.72 -17.56
N PRO A 306 -6.40 18.45 -18.36
CA PRO A 306 -6.98 17.93 -19.62
C PRO A 306 -5.89 17.54 -20.61
N LYS A 307 -6.00 16.33 -21.14
CA LYS A 307 -5.18 15.79 -22.23
C LYS A 307 -6.04 14.89 -23.11
N ILE A 308 -5.65 14.69 -24.35
CA ILE A 308 -6.30 13.78 -25.28
C ILE A 308 -5.42 12.54 -25.41
N LEU A 309 -6.04 11.36 -25.40
CA LEU A 309 -5.33 10.10 -25.65
C LEU A 309 -5.46 9.74 -27.14
N LEU A 310 -4.40 9.94 -27.90
CA LEU A 310 -4.35 9.63 -29.32
C LEU A 310 -3.59 8.33 -29.57
N THR A 311 -4.05 7.50 -30.52
CA THR A 311 -3.31 6.31 -30.96
C THR A 311 -3.48 6.13 -32.46
N ASP A 312 -2.46 5.57 -33.11
CA ASP A 312 -2.51 5.10 -34.48
C ASP A 312 -2.83 3.60 -34.56
N ALA A 313 -2.97 2.94 -33.41
CA ALA A 313 -3.34 1.54 -33.36
C ALA A 313 -4.80 1.34 -33.86
N PRO A 314 -5.10 0.21 -34.51
CA PRO A 314 -6.46 -0.12 -34.95
C PRO A 314 -7.43 -0.16 -33.77
N PRO A 315 -8.76 -0.12 -34.00
CA PRO A 315 -9.74 -0.24 -32.94
C PRO A 315 -9.52 -1.41 -32.00
N GLY A 316 -9.10 -2.56 -32.51
CA GLY A 316 -8.89 -3.78 -31.75
C GLY A 316 -10.20 -4.42 -31.30
N ALA A 317 -10.11 -5.34 -30.35
CA ALA A 317 -11.26 -5.96 -29.71
C ALA A 317 -12.00 -4.93 -28.84
N PRO A 318 -13.35 -4.97 -28.78
CA PRO A 318 -14.08 -4.18 -27.82
C PRO A 318 -13.79 -4.63 -26.39
N VAL A 319 -13.83 -3.72 -25.42
CA VAL A 319 -13.67 -4.04 -24.00
C VAL A 319 -14.89 -4.85 -23.53
N ARG A 320 -14.66 -6.03 -22.96
CA ARG A 320 -15.74 -6.91 -22.52
C ARG A 320 -16.08 -6.63 -21.04
N ILE A 321 -17.37 -6.40 -20.78
CA ILE A 321 -17.91 -6.31 -19.42
C ILE A 321 -18.72 -7.59 -19.19
N VAL A 322 -18.39 -8.38 -18.14
CA VAL A 322 -19.00 -9.69 -17.91
C VAL A 322 -19.63 -9.74 -16.52
N LEU A 323 -20.92 -10.17 -16.48
CA LEU A 323 -21.63 -10.49 -15.25
C LEU A 323 -21.64 -11.99 -15.05
N ASP A 324 -20.99 -12.45 -14.00
CA ASP A 324 -20.96 -13.85 -13.59
C ASP A 324 -21.94 -14.11 -12.43
N SER A 325 -22.50 -15.32 -12.32
CA SER A 325 -23.45 -15.65 -11.26
C SER A 325 -22.79 -15.71 -9.88
N SER A 326 -21.56 -16.21 -9.82
CA SER A 326 -20.77 -16.29 -8.59
C SER A 326 -19.29 -16.00 -8.80
N SER A 327 -18.57 -15.76 -7.71
CA SER A 327 -17.11 -15.61 -7.73
C SER A 327 -16.38 -16.83 -8.27
N ARG A 328 -16.99 -18.02 -8.13
CA ARG A 328 -16.45 -19.25 -8.68
C ARG A 328 -16.62 -19.31 -10.20
N ASP A 329 -17.81 -18.95 -10.70
CA ASP A 329 -18.10 -18.91 -12.14
C ASP A 329 -17.20 -17.90 -12.85
N GLU A 330 -16.96 -16.73 -12.24
CA GLU A 330 -16.00 -15.72 -12.72
C GLU A 330 -14.60 -16.32 -12.88
N ALA A 331 -14.09 -16.98 -11.83
CA ALA A 331 -12.76 -17.58 -11.85
C ALA A 331 -12.67 -18.75 -12.84
N ASP A 332 -13.67 -19.60 -12.89
CA ASP A 332 -13.75 -20.76 -13.79
C ASP A 332 -13.83 -20.33 -15.26
N ARG A 333 -14.65 -19.31 -15.59
CA ARG A 333 -14.72 -18.75 -16.94
C ARG A 333 -13.38 -18.18 -17.40
N ILE A 334 -12.75 -17.34 -16.59
CA ILE A 334 -11.46 -16.70 -16.93
C ILE A 334 -10.38 -17.77 -17.11
N ALA A 335 -10.29 -18.75 -16.21
CA ALA A 335 -9.31 -19.83 -16.33
C ALA A 335 -9.54 -20.70 -17.56
N ASN A 336 -10.81 -20.96 -17.97
CA ASN A 336 -11.15 -21.66 -19.22
C ASN A 336 -10.73 -20.84 -20.46
N GLU A 337 -11.02 -19.54 -20.50
CA GLU A 337 -10.63 -18.65 -21.60
C GLU A 337 -9.10 -18.63 -21.78
N ILE A 338 -8.35 -18.52 -20.68
CA ILE A 338 -6.89 -18.55 -20.70
C ILE A 338 -6.38 -19.92 -21.17
N GLN A 339 -6.91 -21.03 -20.62
CA GLN A 339 -6.51 -22.38 -21.02
C GLN A 339 -6.75 -22.61 -22.51
N ALA A 340 -7.93 -22.25 -23.01
CA ALA A 340 -8.27 -22.38 -24.44
C ALA A 340 -7.32 -21.53 -25.33
N SER A 341 -6.95 -20.34 -24.88
CA SER A 341 -6.00 -19.46 -25.59
C SER A 341 -4.59 -20.06 -25.65
N VAL A 342 -4.12 -20.65 -24.54
CA VAL A 342 -2.79 -21.26 -24.44
C VAL A 342 -2.76 -22.58 -25.22
N VAL A 343 -3.75 -23.46 -25.05
CA VAL A 343 -3.82 -24.76 -25.74
C VAL A 343 -3.93 -24.61 -27.27
N SER A 344 -4.69 -23.61 -27.74
CA SER A 344 -4.77 -23.30 -29.17
C SER A 344 -3.50 -22.66 -29.74
N GLY A 345 -2.51 -22.33 -28.93
CA GLY A 345 -1.30 -21.62 -29.34
C GLY A 345 -1.52 -20.15 -29.75
N ARG A 346 -2.71 -19.60 -29.51
CA ARG A 346 -3.03 -18.21 -29.86
C ARG A 346 -2.21 -17.23 -29.02
N ARG A 347 -1.98 -17.55 -27.75
CA ARG A 347 -1.22 -16.72 -26.79
C ARG A 347 -0.44 -17.62 -25.82
N LYS A 348 0.59 -17.04 -25.20
CA LYS A 348 1.31 -17.63 -24.07
C LYS A 348 0.59 -17.36 -22.76
N ALA A 349 0.88 -18.14 -21.72
CA ALA A 349 0.36 -17.86 -20.38
C ALA A 349 0.82 -16.49 -19.86
N SER A 350 2.05 -16.11 -20.16
CA SER A 350 2.64 -14.80 -19.81
C SER A 350 1.96 -13.58 -20.46
N ASP A 351 1.15 -13.79 -21.52
CA ASP A 351 0.38 -12.74 -22.17
C ASP A 351 -0.84 -12.28 -21.35
N HIS A 352 -1.22 -13.04 -20.32
CA HIS A 352 -2.43 -12.83 -19.54
C HIS A 352 -2.12 -12.30 -18.14
N ALA A 353 -2.85 -11.24 -17.71
CA ALA A 353 -2.82 -10.73 -16.34
C ALA A 353 -4.22 -10.68 -15.73
N ILE A 354 -4.36 -11.16 -14.48
CA ILE A 354 -5.57 -11.06 -13.67
C ILE A 354 -5.32 -10.02 -12.57
N LEU A 355 -6.07 -8.92 -12.61
CA LEU A 355 -5.91 -7.77 -11.75
C LEU A 355 -7.06 -7.65 -10.78
N PHE A 356 -6.76 -7.53 -9.49
CA PHE A 356 -7.73 -7.40 -8.42
C PHE A 356 -7.38 -6.26 -7.46
N ARG A 357 -8.37 -5.80 -6.69
CA ARG A 357 -8.19 -4.70 -5.72
C ARG A 357 -7.37 -5.11 -4.50
N THR A 358 -7.54 -6.33 -4.01
CA THR A 358 -6.86 -6.87 -2.82
C THR A 358 -6.41 -8.31 -3.04
N ASN A 359 -5.29 -8.70 -2.43
CA ASN A 359 -4.73 -10.06 -2.52
C ASN A 359 -5.68 -11.16 -2.00
N ALA A 360 -6.64 -10.82 -1.14
CA ALA A 360 -7.62 -11.78 -0.64
C ALA A 360 -8.50 -12.41 -1.75
N LEU A 361 -8.57 -11.75 -2.92
CA LEU A 361 -9.35 -12.20 -4.07
C LEU A 361 -8.60 -13.21 -4.94
N SER A 362 -7.28 -13.37 -4.79
CA SER A 362 -6.46 -14.24 -5.67
C SER A 362 -6.84 -15.72 -5.57
N ARG A 363 -7.29 -16.17 -4.39
CA ARG A 363 -7.45 -17.59 -4.06
C ARG A 363 -8.38 -18.36 -5.01
N SER A 364 -9.51 -17.79 -5.41
CA SER A 364 -10.44 -18.42 -6.37
C SER A 364 -9.79 -18.64 -7.74
N PHE A 365 -9.04 -17.65 -8.22
CA PHE A 365 -8.32 -17.72 -9.51
C PHE A 365 -7.14 -18.69 -9.44
N GLU A 366 -6.39 -18.73 -8.34
CA GLU A 366 -5.31 -19.70 -8.12
C GLU A 366 -5.84 -21.15 -8.21
N VAL A 367 -6.96 -21.42 -7.52
CA VAL A 367 -7.60 -22.75 -7.56
C VAL A 367 -8.09 -23.08 -8.97
N ALA A 368 -8.76 -22.13 -9.65
CA ALA A 368 -9.30 -22.34 -10.98
C ALA A 368 -8.21 -22.63 -12.04
N LEU A 369 -7.09 -21.87 -12.00
CA LEU A 369 -5.94 -22.06 -12.90
C LEU A 369 -5.24 -23.39 -12.63
N ARG A 370 -5.00 -23.71 -11.34
CA ARG A 370 -4.36 -24.98 -10.93
C ARG A 370 -5.17 -26.20 -11.38
N THR A 371 -6.50 -26.16 -11.20
CA THR A 371 -7.40 -27.24 -11.62
C THR A 371 -7.31 -27.52 -13.13
N ARG A 372 -6.98 -26.49 -13.93
CA ARG A 372 -6.84 -26.57 -15.39
C ARG A 372 -5.40 -26.78 -15.87
N GLY A 373 -4.45 -26.92 -14.95
CA GLY A 373 -3.03 -27.09 -15.28
C GLY A 373 -2.38 -25.87 -15.93
N VAL A 374 -2.95 -24.66 -15.72
CA VAL A 374 -2.38 -23.41 -16.22
C VAL A 374 -1.38 -22.87 -15.23
N ALA A 375 -0.12 -22.68 -15.66
CA ALA A 375 0.93 -22.10 -14.82
C ALA A 375 0.64 -20.62 -14.52
N TYR A 376 0.81 -20.21 -13.26
CA TYR A 376 0.62 -18.84 -12.83
C TYR A 376 1.71 -18.39 -11.86
N GLN A 377 1.89 -17.07 -11.73
CA GLN A 377 2.69 -16.41 -10.71
C GLN A 377 1.82 -15.41 -9.96
N LEU A 378 1.92 -15.42 -8.64
CA LEU A 378 1.28 -14.42 -7.77
C LEU A 378 2.33 -13.39 -7.36
N VAL A 379 2.16 -12.16 -7.84
CA VAL A 379 3.11 -11.08 -7.58
C VAL A 379 2.85 -10.51 -6.18
N ARG A 380 3.68 -10.93 -5.22
CA ARG A 380 3.69 -10.50 -3.82
C ARG A 380 5.14 -10.26 -3.42
N GLY A 381 5.73 -9.13 -3.84
CA GLY A 381 7.18 -8.88 -3.79
C GLY A 381 7.81 -8.83 -2.41
N LEU A 382 7.07 -8.53 -1.36
CA LEU A 382 7.60 -8.44 0.00
C LEU A 382 7.68 -9.78 0.74
N GLU A 383 7.16 -10.89 0.19
CA GLU A 383 7.07 -12.15 0.94
C GLU A 383 8.43 -12.84 1.14
N PHE A 384 9.36 -12.74 0.19
CA PHE A 384 10.69 -13.35 0.31
C PHE A 384 11.47 -12.76 1.50
N PHE A 385 11.65 -11.43 1.53
CA PHE A 385 12.39 -10.76 2.62
C PHE A 385 11.63 -10.72 3.95
N LYS A 386 10.33 -11.05 3.96
CA LYS A 386 9.54 -11.24 5.19
C LYS A 386 9.66 -12.64 5.79
N ARG A 387 10.22 -13.60 5.06
CA ARG A 387 10.42 -14.96 5.56
C ARG A 387 11.31 -14.93 6.79
N LYS A 388 10.99 -15.79 7.76
CA LYS A 388 11.64 -15.79 9.07
C LYS A 388 13.16 -15.99 8.95
N GLU A 389 13.57 -16.99 8.18
CA GLU A 389 14.96 -17.36 7.93
C GLU A 389 15.76 -16.22 7.30
N ILE A 390 15.19 -15.51 6.33
CA ILE A 390 15.81 -14.35 5.68
C ILE A 390 15.97 -13.20 6.68
N LYS A 391 14.90 -12.87 7.42
CA LYS A 391 14.96 -11.82 8.44
C LYS A 391 15.96 -12.12 9.56
N ASP A 392 16.11 -13.38 9.95
CA ASP A 392 17.05 -13.79 11.00
C ASP A 392 18.50 -13.56 10.54
N VAL A 393 18.81 -13.92 9.30
CA VAL A 393 20.16 -13.73 8.73
C VAL A 393 20.45 -12.25 8.45
N VAL A 394 19.50 -11.51 7.86
CA VAL A 394 19.63 -10.05 7.64
C VAL A 394 19.79 -9.30 8.97
N ALA A 395 19.11 -9.73 10.04
CA ALA A 395 19.29 -9.12 11.36
C ALA A 395 20.71 -9.30 11.90
N TRP A 396 21.39 -10.43 11.64
CA TRP A 396 22.81 -10.58 11.95
C TRP A 396 23.66 -9.56 11.20
N LEU A 397 23.45 -9.38 9.89
CA LEU A 397 24.20 -8.39 9.11
C LEU A 397 23.96 -6.95 9.62
N ARG A 398 22.72 -6.63 9.98
CA ARG A 398 22.37 -5.34 10.58
C ARG A 398 23.08 -5.11 11.92
N LEU A 399 23.11 -6.13 12.80
CA LEU A 399 23.78 -6.05 14.09
C LEU A 399 25.31 -5.92 13.94
N LEU A 400 25.91 -6.62 12.97
CA LEU A 400 27.34 -6.50 12.64
C LEU A 400 27.69 -5.09 12.14
N ARG A 401 26.80 -4.46 11.38
CA ARG A 401 27.00 -3.10 10.85
C ARG A 401 26.68 -2.03 11.90
N ASN A 402 25.62 -2.23 12.70
CA ASN A 402 25.19 -1.30 13.73
C ASN A 402 25.04 -2.01 15.10
N PRO A 403 26.06 -1.99 15.96
CA PRO A 403 26.03 -2.62 17.30
C PRO A 403 24.97 -2.03 18.25
N ARG A 404 24.33 -0.91 17.89
CA ARG A 404 23.25 -0.29 18.65
C ARG A 404 21.86 -0.74 18.19
N ASP A 405 21.74 -1.60 17.16
CA ASP A 405 20.47 -2.14 16.67
C ASP A 405 19.89 -3.18 17.65
N ASP A 406 19.15 -2.69 18.63
CA ASP A 406 18.51 -3.51 19.66
C ASP A 406 17.44 -4.46 19.09
N GLU A 407 16.75 -4.10 18.01
CA GLU A 407 15.75 -4.96 17.39
C GLU A 407 16.43 -6.15 16.69
N ALA A 408 17.53 -5.91 15.99
CA ALA A 408 18.36 -6.96 15.41
C ALA A 408 18.95 -7.86 16.50
N PHE A 409 19.50 -7.29 17.59
CA PHE A 409 20.00 -8.05 18.73
C PHE A 409 18.94 -8.98 19.33
N LEU A 410 17.75 -8.44 19.66
CA LEU A 410 16.66 -9.22 20.24
C LEU A 410 16.17 -10.35 19.33
N ARG A 411 16.28 -10.16 18.01
CA ARG A 411 15.93 -11.18 17.05
C ARG A 411 16.91 -12.34 17.04
N VAL A 412 18.21 -12.08 17.07
CA VAL A 412 19.26 -13.10 16.84
C VAL A 412 19.88 -13.67 18.12
N VAL A 413 19.80 -12.99 19.26
CA VAL A 413 20.50 -13.37 20.49
C VAL A 413 20.16 -14.79 20.98
N ASN A 414 18.96 -15.28 20.69
CA ASN A 414 18.53 -16.64 21.06
C ASN A 414 18.10 -17.49 19.86
N VAL A 415 18.60 -17.18 18.67
CA VAL A 415 18.39 -17.95 17.44
C VAL A 415 19.75 -18.24 16.79
N PRO A 416 20.14 -19.50 16.69
CA PRO A 416 19.61 -20.73 17.30
C PRO A 416 19.54 -20.64 18.84
N ALA A 417 18.72 -21.52 19.47
CA ALA A 417 18.46 -21.47 20.89
C ALA A 417 19.73 -21.55 21.76
N ARG A 418 20.01 -20.50 22.55
CA ARG A 418 21.18 -20.38 23.43
C ARG A 418 20.83 -20.48 24.91
N GLY A 419 19.56 -20.87 25.23
CA GLY A 419 19.08 -21.01 26.60
C GLY A 419 18.87 -19.69 27.34
N LEU A 420 18.61 -18.60 26.60
CA LEU A 420 18.28 -17.29 27.16
C LEU A 420 16.79 -17.19 27.37
N GLY A 421 16.37 -17.26 28.65
CA GLY A 421 14.96 -17.11 29.04
C GLY A 421 14.51 -15.65 29.00
N ARG A 422 13.19 -15.45 28.92
CA ARG A 422 12.53 -14.14 28.90
C ARG A 422 12.98 -13.23 30.07
N GLN A 423 13.06 -13.77 31.29
CA GLN A 423 13.45 -13.04 32.50
C GLN A 423 14.89 -12.47 32.38
N SER A 424 15.84 -13.26 31.83
CA SER A 424 17.22 -12.79 31.62
C SER A 424 17.30 -11.67 30.58
N LEU A 425 16.52 -11.76 29.49
CA LEU A 425 16.47 -10.72 28.47
C LEU A 425 15.76 -9.44 28.95
N GLU A 426 14.74 -9.57 29.79
CA GLU A 426 14.07 -8.43 30.45
C GLU A 426 15.03 -7.73 31.43
N ALA A 427 15.76 -8.48 32.27
CA ALA A 427 16.76 -7.91 33.17
C ALA A 427 17.91 -7.22 32.42
N LEU A 428 18.37 -7.83 31.30
CA LEU A 428 19.37 -7.22 30.41
C LEU A 428 18.84 -5.89 29.82
N GLY A 429 17.61 -5.91 29.32
CA GLY A 429 16.99 -4.72 28.72
C GLY A 429 16.81 -3.59 29.73
N GLN A 430 16.31 -3.90 30.94
CA GLN A 430 16.17 -2.89 31.99
C GLN A 430 17.50 -2.24 32.35
N TRP A 431 18.54 -3.04 32.54
CA TRP A 431 19.88 -2.53 32.83
C TRP A 431 20.43 -1.69 31.69
N ALA A 432 20.24 -2.11 30.44
CA ALA A 432 20.64 -1.36 29.24
C ALA A 432 19.96 0.02 29.20
N ASP A 433 18.63 0.05 29.41
CA ASP A 433 17.83 1.27 29.44
C ASP A 433 18.28 2.22 30.59
N ASP A 434 18.56 1.69 31.79
CA ASP A 434 19.05 2.44 32.95
C ASP A 434 20.44 3.05 32.71
N GLN A 435 21.33 2.31 32.04
CA GLN A 435 22.70 2.76 31.74
C GLN A 435 22.80 3.52 30.41
N LYS A 436 21.73 3.63 29.63
CA LYS A 436 21.66 4.27 28.30
C LYS A 436 22.69 3.69 27.31
N VAL A 437 22.82 2.37 27.30
CA VAL A 437 23.70 1.60 26.41
C VAL A 437 22.88 0.63 25.58
N SER A 438 23.45 0.13 24.47
CA SER A 438 22.78 -0.90 23.67
C SER A 438 22.69 -2.25 24.40
N ARG A 439 21.75 -3.10 23.99
CA ARG A 439 21.62 -4.45 24.55
C ARG A 439 22.84 -5.33 24.28
N LEU A 440 23.52 -5.11 23.17
CA LEU A 440 24.77 -5.80 22.85
C LEU A 440 25.88 -5.39 23.85
N GLU A 441 26.02 -4.09 24.11
CA GLU A 441 27.00 -3.61 25.12
C GLU A 441 26.64 -4.10 26.52
N ALA A 442 25.35 -4.10 26.87
CA ALA A 442 24.90 -4.67 28.13
C ALA A 442 25.19 -6.18 28.24
N ALA A 443 25.07 -6.92 27.13
CA ALA A 443 25.42 -8.35 27.06
C ALA A 443 26.92 -8.58 27.36
N GLY A 444 27.81 -7.71 26.88
CA GLY A 444 29.24 -7.73 27.25
C GLY A 444 29.50 -7.53 28.74
N LYS A 445 28.60 -6.81 29.41
CA LYS A 445 28.65 -6.53 30.87
C LYS A 445 27.71 -7.43 31.69
N ALA A 446 27.22 -8.55 31.14
CA ALA A 446 26.22 -9.41 31.76
C ALA A 446 26.58 -9.95 33.14
N PHE A 447 27.89 -10.07 33.43
CA PHE A 447 28.36 -10.51 34.76
C PHE A 447 28.04 -9.49 35.90
N SER A 448 27.89 -8.22 35.55
CA SER A 448 27.57 -7.12 36.47
C SER A 448 26.06 -6.96 36.70
N ILE A 449 25.21 -7.63 35.92
CA ILE A 449 23.76 -7.44 35.90
C ILE A 449 23.11 -8.42 36.90
N GLN A 450 22.34 -7.88 37.86
CA GLN A 450 21.54 -8.68 38.78
C GLN A 450 20.32 -9.27 38.03
N GLY A 451 19.86 -10.46 38.46
CA GLY A 451 18.70 -11.13 37.85
C GLY A 451 19.02 -11.99 36.61
N ILE A 452 20.26 -11.97 36.10
CA ILE A 452 20.70 -12.86 35.03
C ILE A 452 21.37 -14.09 35.63
N SER A 453 20.91 -15.32 35.29
CA SER A 453 21.47 -16.57 35.76
C SER A 453 22.93 -16.76 35.24
N SER A 454 23.74 -17.53 35.97
CA SER A 454 25.15 -17.81 35.57
C SER A 454 25.23 -18.46 34.18
N ARG A 455 24.30 -19.39 33.85
CA ARG A 455 24.21 -20.01 32.54
C ARG A 455 23.92 -18.97 31.42
N ALA A 456 22.97 -18.04 31.66
CA ALA A 456 22.62 -16.99 30.73
C ALA A 456 23.75 -15.99 30.52
N ARG A 457 24.49 -15.61 31.58
CA ARG A 457 25.70 -14.77 31.50
C ARG A 457 26.74 -15.39 30.57
N GLY A 458 27.03 -16.71 30.76
CA GLY A 458 27.95 -17.43 29.88
C GLY A 458 27.48 -17.48 28.40
N SER A 459 26.16 -17.62 28.19
CA SER A 459 25.62 -17.62 26.84
C SER A 459 25.68 -16.23 26.18
N LEU A 460 25.42 -15.15 26.93
CA LEU A 460 25.58 -13.77 26.45
C LEU A 460 27.06 -13.45 26.13
N GLY A 461 27.98 -13.89 26.99
CA GLY A 461 29.43 -13.70 26.74
C GLY A 461 29.89 -14.39 25.46
N ARG A 462 29.47 -15.65 25.22
CA ARG A 462 29.76 -16.36 23.96
C ARG A 462 29.10 -15.68 22.73
N PHE A 463 27.91 -15.12 22.91
CA PHE A 463 27.26 -14.36 21.82
C PHE A 463 28.05 -13.11 21.44
N VAL A 464 28.51 -12.33 22.43
CA VAL A 464 29.35 -11.14 22.20
C VAL A 464 30.67 -11.54 21.51
N GLN A 465 31.33 -12.60 22.01
CA GLN A 465 32.55 -13.10 21.38
C GLN A 465 32.33 -13.51 19.90
N LEU A 466 31.23 -14.20 19.61
CA LEU A 466 30.85 -14.55 18.23
C LEU A 466 30.58 -13.31 17.36
N HIS A 467 29.88 -12.32 17.93
CA HIS A 467 29.66 -11.04 17.24
C HIS A 467 30.99 -10.35 16.91
N ASP A 468 31.92 -10.24 17.85
CA ASP A 468 33.22 -9.60 17.65
C ASP A 468 34.06 -10.35 16.62
N GLU A 469 34.02 -11.69 16.62
CA GLU A 469 34.68 -12.53 15.62
C GLU A 469 34.13 -12.26 14.19
N LEU A 470 32.80 -12.18 14.06
CA LEU A 470 32.17 -11.91 12.76
C LEU A 470 32.37 -10.46 12.33
N SER A 471 32.36 -9.51 13.25
CA SER A 471 32.61 -8.09 12.98
C SER A 471 34.04 -7.84 12.44
N SER A 472 35.01 -8.66 12.80
CA SER A 472 36.38 -8.56 12.25
C SER A 472 36.45 -8.90 10.76
N ARG A 473 35.38 -9.42 10.15
CA ARG A 473 35.30 -9.84 8.75
C ARG A 473 34.52 -8.87 7.85
N HIS A 474 34.18 -7.68 8.32
CA HIS A 474 33.30 -6.73 7.60
C HIS A 474 33.87 -6.21 6.27
N ASP A 475 35.16 -6.39 6.00
CA ASP A 475 35.82 -5.99 4.74
C ASP A 475 35.70 -7.06 3.63
N HIS A 476 35.09 -8.21 3.94
CA HIS A 476 34.89 -9.29 2.98
C HIS A 476 33.66 -9.05 2.09
N ARG A 477 33.54 -9.88 1.04
CA ARG A 477 32.33 -9.92 0.20
C ARG A 477 31.11 -10.24 1.06
N VAL A 478 29.94 -9.69 0.71
CA VAL A 478 28.69 -9.91 1.46
C VAL A 478 28.32 -11.38 1.50
N ALA A 479 28.51 -12.10 0.39
CA ALA A 479 28.29 -13.54 0.32
C ALA A 479 29.16 -14.32 1.32
N ASP A 480 30.46 -13.97 1.42
CA ASP A 480 31.39 -14.63 2.35
C ASP A 480 31.01 -14.35 3.82
N LEU A 481 30.56 -13.12 4.11
CA LEU A 481 30.06 -12.75 5.44
C LEU A 481 28.78 -13.48 5.79
N LEU A 482 27.83 -13.61 4.83
CA LEU A 482 26.60 -14.40 5.00
C LEU A 482 26.91 -15.88 5.27
N GLU A 483 27.81 -16.51 4.51
CA GLU A 483 28.24 -17.89 4.75
C GLU A 483 28.84 -18.02 6.15
N ALA A 484 29.72 -17.08 6.55
CA ALA A 484 30.32 -17.09 7.89
C ALA A 484 29.25 -16.95 8.99
N VAL A 485 28.24 -16.10 8.81
CA VAL A 485 27.09 -15.96 9.74
C VAL A 485 26.35 -17.29 9.85
N LEU A 486 25.97 -17.92 8.73
CA LEU A 486 25.23 -19.18 8.69
C LEU A 486 25.95 -20.31 9.44
N ASP A 487 27.25 -20.47 9.20
CA ASP A 487 28.04 -21.57 9.73
C ASP A 487 28.46 -21.32 11.18
N ARG A 488 28.99 -20.13 11.50
CA ARG A 488 29.53 -19.83 12.85
C ARG A 488 28.44 -19.67 13.90
N THR A 489 27.26 -19.18 13.51
CA THR A 489 26.12 -19.11 14.44
C THR A 489 25.46 -20.46 14.67
N GLY A 490 25.71 -21.44 13.78
CA GLY A 490 25.03 -22.74 13.74
C GLY A 490 23.63 -22.68 13.13
N TYR A 491 23.33 -21.59 12.39
CA TYR A 491 21.99 -21.39 11.80
C TYR A 491 21.71 -22.39 10.67
N ARG A 492 22.70 -22.63 9.77
CA ARG A 492 22.60 -23.67 8.73
C ARG A 492 22.35 -25.05 9.32
N ALA A 493 23.15 -25.45 10.33
CA ALA A 493 22.99 -26.73 11.02
C ALA A 493 21.65 -26.85 11.77
N MET A 494 21.03 -25.75 12.18
CA MET A 494 19.68 -25.75 12.76
C MET A 494 18.64 -26.06 11.70
N LEU A 495 18.69 -25.42 10.52
CA LEU A 495 17.76 -25.68 9.41
C LEU A 495 17.90 -27.09 8.85
N GLU A 496 19.12 -27.62 8.70
CA GLU A 496 19.40 -28.98 8.23
C GLU A 496 18.84 -30.08 9.15
N ARG A 497 18.54 -29.76 10.41
CA ARG A 497 17.90 -30.71 11.36
C ARG A 497 16.38 -30.70 11.28
N GLU A 498 15.79 -29.74 10.61
CA GLU A 498 14.36 -29.70 10.31
C GLU A 498 14.11 -30.62 9.10
N GLU A 499 13.76 -31.93 9.36
CA GLU A 499 13.59 -32.98 8.33
C GLU A 499 12.21 -32.91 7.65
N ASP A 500 11.60 -31.74 7.52
CA ASP A 500 10.30 -31.54 6.90
C ASP A 500 10.44 -30.68 5.60
N GLU A 501 9.39 -30.71 4.77
CA GLU A 501 9.33 -29.91 3.53
C GLU A 501 9.57 -28.41 3.81
N GLU A 502 9.18 -27.91 4.99
CA GLU A 502 9.42 -26.52 5.38
C GLU A 502 10.91 -26.23 5.62
N GLY A 503 11.68 -27.19 6.13
CA GLY A 503 13.13 -27.07 6.35
C GLY A 503 13.89 -26.98 5.02
N GLU A 504 13.52 -27.82 4.04
CA GLU A 504 14.09 -27.78 2.68
C GLU A 504 13.78 -26.46 1.98
N ASP A 505 12.54 -25.94 2.09
CA ASP A 505 12.15 -24.63 1.54
C ASP A 505 12.95 -23.49 2.16
N ARG A 506 13.20 -23.53 3.47
CA ARG A 506 14.00 -22.50 4.19
C ARG A 506 15.46 -22.51 3.75
N LEU A 507 16.05 -23.69 3.56
CA LEU A 507 17.43 -23.81 3.02
C LEU A 507 17.50 -23.28 1.59
N ALA A 508 16.54 -23.62 0.73
CA ALA A 508 16.46 -23.08 -0.62
C ALA A 508 16.36 -21.55 -0.63
N ASN A 509 15.60 -20.95 0.31
CA ASN A 509 15.52 -19.51 0.47
C ASN A 509 16.86 -18.87 0.89
N ILE A 510 17.62 -19.55 1.74
CA ILE A 510 18.97 -19.09 2.12
C ILE A 510 19.93 -19.14 0.93
N GLU A 511 19.89 -20.18 0.10
CA GLU A 511 20.72 -20.26 -1.11
C GLU A 511 20.36 -19.18 -2.14
N GLU A 512 19.07 -18.82 -2.25
CA GLU A 512 18.61 -17.70 -3.06
C GLU A 512 19.16 -16.36 -2.53
N LEU A 513 19.16 -16.16 -1.19
CA LEU A 513 19.73 -14.98 -0.56
C LEU A 513 21.24 -14.87 -0.83
N LEU A 514 21.97 -15.99 -0.75
CA LEU A 514 23.40 -16.04 -1.06
C LEU A 514 23.67 -15.71 -2.54
N THR A 515 22.80 -16.18 -3.44
CA THR A 515 22.91 -15.86 -4.86
C THR A 515 22.74 -14.36 -5.11
N ALA A 516 21.72 -13.74 -4.51
CA ALA A 516 21.51 -12.29 -4.59
C ALA A 516 22.69 -11.50 -4.00
N ALA A 517 23.33 -12.00 -2.93
CA ALA A 517 24.52 -11.37 -2.36
C ALA A 517 25.73 -11.47 -3.31
N ARG A 518 25.93 -12.62 -4.00
CA ARG A 518 27.00 -12.79 -4.98
C ARG A 518 26.84 -11.87 -6.19
N GLU A 519 25.62 -11.73 -6.70
CA GLU A 519 25.32 -10.80 -7.80
C GLU A 519 25.63 -9.34 -7.42
N LEU A 520 25.29 -8.95 -6.20
CA LEU A 520 25.57 -7.59 -5.71
C LEU A 520 27.08 -7.37 -5.47
N ASP A 521 27.82 -8.39 -5.02
CA ASP A 521 29.26 -8.35 -4.87
C ASP A 521 30.02 -8.20 -6.20
N GLU A 522 29.40 -8.54 -7.34
CA GLU A 522 29.95 -8.26 -8.68
C GLU A 522 29.82 -6.78 -9.07
N GLU A 523 28.79 -6.11 -8.57
CA GLU A 523 28.53 -4.70 -8.86
C GLU A 523 29.22 -3.73 -7.88
N HIS A 524 29.47 -4.18 -6.64
CA HIS A 524 30.00 -3.36 -5.54
C HIS A 524 31.20 -4.04 -4.86
N VAL A 525 32.17 -3.25 -4.39
CA VAL A 525 33.39 -3.76 -3.74
C VAL A 525 33.54 -3.11 -2.35
N GLY A 526 33.94 -3.92 -1.35
CA GLY A 526 34.27 -3.44 -0.01
C GLY A 526 33.08 -3.17 0.91
N THR A 527 33.25 -2.25 1.85
CA THR A 527 32.23 -1.90 2.87
C THR A 527 30.94 -1.36 2.28
N ASP A 528 31.00 -0.75 1.09
CA ASP A 528 29.84 -0.23 0.38
C ASP A 528 28.89 -1.36 -0.10
N ALA A 529 29.41 -2.58 -0.30
CA ALA A 529 28.61 -3.73 -0.72
C ALA A 529 27.62 -4.18 0.37
N LEU A 530 28.06 -4.24 1.63
CA LEU A 530 27.17 -4.59 2.75
C LEU A 530 26.07 -3.54 2.95
N GLU A 531 26.40 -2.25 2.84
CA GLU A 531 25.40 -1.18 2.93
C GLU A 531 24.39 -1.26 1.79
N ALA A 532 24.86 -1.43 0.56
CA ALA A 532 24.00 -1.58 -0.62
C ALA A 532 23.08 -2.83 -0.50
N PHE A 533 23.59 -3.93 0.06
CA PHE A 533 22.81 -5.13 0.33
C PHE A 533 21.71 -4.87 1.36
N LEU A 534 22.04 -4.26 2.49
CA LEU A 534 21.08 -3.93 3.56
C LEU A 534 20.05 -2.91 3.09
N GLU A 535 20.44 -1.93 2.27
CA GLU A 535 19.51 -0.99 1.65
C GLU A 535 18.59 -1.70 0.65
N THR A 536 19.12 -2.58 -0.18
CA THR A 536 18.33 -3.35 -1.15
C THR A 536 17.31 -4.23 -0.42
N THR A 537 17.71 -4.96 0.62
CA THR A 537 16.80 -5.83 1.40
C THR A 537 15.73 -5.04 2.16
N ALA A 538 16.04 -3.82 2.61
CA ALA A 538 15.10 -2.96 3.32
C ALA A 538 14.12 -2.23 2.38
N LEU A 539 14.55 -1.87 1.16
CA LEU A 539 13.81 -1.01 0.22
C LEU A 539 13.11 -1.77 -0.93
N VAL A 540 12.91 -3.09 -0.80
CA VAL A 540 12.20 -3.92 -1.79
C VAL A 540 10.74 -3.52 -1.92
N ALA A 541 10.25 -3.43 -3.16
CA ALA A 541 8.85 -3.17 -3.48
C ALA A 541 8.13 -4.46 -3.97
N ASP A 542 6.79 -4.48 -3.84
CA ASP A 542 5.96 -5.62 -4.28
C ASP A 542 6.14 -5.97 -5.77
N THR A 543 6.48 -4.99 -6.60
CA THR A 543 6.69 -5.16 -8.04
C THR A 543 8.02 -5.82 -8.41
N ASP A 544 8.98 -5.86 -7.47
CA ASP A 544 10.33 -6.36 -7.74
C ASP A 544 10.36 -7.89 -7.90
N ALA A 545 9.35 -8.61 -7.38
CA ALA A 545 9.20 -10.07 -7.50
C ALA A 545 8.56 -10.55 -8.81
N TRP A 546 8.19 -9.67 -9.73
CA TRP A 546 7.59 -10.10 -10.99
C TRP A 546 8.66 -10.55 -12.00
N GLU A 547 8.58 -11.80 -12.44
CA GLU A 547 9.49 -12.42 -13.43
C GLU A 547 8.91 -12.30 -14.85
N PRO A 548 9.45 -11.41 -15.69
CA PRO A 548 8.93 -11.20 -17.04
C PRO A 548 9.22 -12.35 -18.01
N THR A 549 10.22 -13.19 -17.71
CA THR A 549 10.69 -14.28 -18.58
C THR A 549 9.96 -15.59 -18.38
N ALA A 550 9.24 -15.73 -17.25
CA ALA A 550 8.49 -16.95 -16.94
C ALA A 550 7.18 -16.98 -17.75
N ASP A 551 6.91 -18.09 -18.47
CA ASP A 551 5.65 -18.29 -19.19
C ASP A 551 4.53 -18.69 -18.22
N ARG A 552 4.03 -17.73 -17.45
CA ARG A 552 3.01 -17.89 -16.39
C ARG A 552 2.01 -16.75 -16.43
N VAL A 553 0.74 -17.04 -16.14
CA VAL A 553 -0.30 -16.02 -15.94
C VAL A 553 0.06 -15.16 -14.73
N SER A 554 0.04 -13.84 -14.88
CA SER A 554 0.37 -12.91 -13.79
C SER A 554 -0.88 -12.54 -12.98
N LEU A 555 -0.90 -12.87 -11.68
CA LEU A 555 -1.92 -12.48 -10.72
C LEU A 555 -1.37 -11.38 -9.82
N MET A 556 -2.00 -10.20 -9.80
CA MET A 556 -1.52 -9.08 -9.00
C MET A 556 -2.60 -8.05 -8.68
N THR A 557 -2.31 -7.17 -7.72
CA THR A 557 -3.21 -6.05 -7.43
C THR A 557 -3.13 -4.97 -8.51
N LEU A 558 -4.21 -4.18 -8.65
CA LEU A 558 -4.25 -3.01 -9.53
C LEU A 558 -3.15 -1.97 -9.20
N HIS A 559 -2.65 -1.94 -7.97
CA HIS A 559 -1.52 -1.08 -7.60
C HIS A 559 -0.18 -1.63 -8.12
N ALA A 560 0.01 -2.96 -8.02
CA ALA A 560 1.25 -3.61 -8.43
C ALA A 560 1.44 -3.63 -9.96
N VAL A 561 0.37 -3.52 -10.75
CA VAL A 561 0.45 -3.53 -12.22
C VAL A 561 0.99 -2.22 -12.81
N LYS A 562 1.12 -1.17 -12.00
CA LYS A 562 1.65 0.13 -12.46
C LYS A 562 3.07 -0.05 -13.02
N GLY A 563 3.31 0.48 -14.22
CA GLY A 563 4.59 0.32 -14.95
C GLY A 563 4.68 -0.93 -15.83
N LEU A 564 3.78 -1.92 -15.65
CA LEU A 564 3.71 -3.13 -16.48
C LEU A 564 2.73 -2.99 -17.64
N GLU A 565 2.73 -3.98 -18.57
CA GLU A 565 1.79 -4.04 -19.69
C GLU A 565 1.65 -5.48 -20.18
N PHE A 566 0.44 -5.86 -20.59
CA PHE A 566 0.10 -7.23 -21.01
C PHE A 566 -0.78 -7.20 -22.26
N PRO A 567 -0.66 -8.18 -23.16
CA PRO A 567 -1.58 -8.34 -24.30
C PRO A 567 -3.04 -8.44 -23.86
N VAL A 568 -3.33 -9.22 -22.82
CA VAL A 568 -4.69 -9.46 -22.30
C VAL A 568 -4.75 -9.15 -20.80
N VAL A 569 -5.71 -8.32 -20.38
CA VAL A 569 -5.91 -7.93 -18.99
C VAL A 569 -7.34 -8.25 -18.54
N TYR A 570 -7.47 -8.95 -17.42
CA TYR A 570 -8.73 -9.19 -16.73
C TYR A 570 -8.77 -8.34 -15.45
N ILE A 571 -9.74 -7.43 -15.33
CA ILE A 571 -10.01 -6.66 -14.09
C ILE A 571 -11.21 -7.29 -13.43
N VAL A 572 -10.99 -7.94 -12.29
CA VAL A 572 -11.98 -8.81 -11.64
C VAL A 572 -12.55 -8.19 -10.37
N ALA A 573 -13.70 -8.72 -9.93
CA ALA A 573 -14.38 -8.29 -8.71
C ALA A 573 -14.73 -6.78 -8.73
N MET A 574 -15.27 -6.30 -9.84
CA MET A 574 -15.71 -4.92 -9.97
C MET A 574 -17.10 -4.75 -9.33
N GLU A 575 -17.12 -4.68 -8.01
CA GLU A 575 -18.33 -4.59 -7.19
C GLU A 575 -18.19 -3.47 -6.15
N ASP A 576 -19.29 -2.75 -5.88
CA ASP A 576 -19.31 -1.72 -4.85
C ASP A 576 -18.95 -2.30 -3.47
N GLY A 577 -18.04 -1.62 -2.77
CA GLY A 577 -17.44 -2.09 -1.52
C GLY A 577 -16.14 -2.88 -1.69
N ILE A 578 -15.83 -3.36 -2.91
CA ILE A 578 -14.54 -3.98 -3.28
C ILE A 578 -13.74 -3.06 -4.20
N LEU A 579 -14.32 -2.70 -5.36
CA LEU A 579 -13.76 -1.76 -6.33
C LEU A 579 -14.90 -0.89 -6.92
N PRO A 580 -15.15 0.32 -6.41
CA PRO A 580 -14.41 1.02 -5.37
C PRO A 580 -14.49 0.37 -3.98
N HIS A 581 -13.43 0.57 -3.18
CA HIS A 581 -13.38 0.08 -1.81
C HIS A 581 -14.45 0.78 -0.96
N GLU A 582 -15.08 0.06 -0.02
CA GLU A 582 -16.20 0.53 0.83
C GLU A 582 -15.91 1.90 1.48
N ARG A 583 -14.67 2.15 1.93
CA ARG A 583 -14.27 3.44 2.54
C ARG A 583 -14.26 4.61 1.56
N SER A 584 -14.18 4.34 0.27
CA SER A 584 -14.07 5.35 -0.79
C SER A 584 -15.41 5.75 -1.39
N LEU A 585 -16.47 4.96 -1.16
CA LEU A 585 -17.81 5.18 -1.74
C LEU A 585 -18.42 6.54 -1.38
N HIS A 586 -18.15 7.02 -0.17
CA HIS A 586 -18.76 8.25 0.37
C HIS A 586 -17.81 9.46 0.42
N ALA A 587 -16.59 9.33 -0.09
CA ALA A 587 -15.59 10.39 -0.07
C ALA A 587 -15.11 10.71 -1.50
N PRO A 588 -15.51 11.85 -2.08
CA PRO A 588 -15.27 12.19 -3.49
C PRO A 588 -13.79 12.05 -3.91
N ASP A 589 -12.86 12.51 -3.07
CA ASP A 589 -11.43 12.48 -3.39
C ASP A 589 -10.87 11.05 -3.50
N THR A 590 -11.29 10.18 -2.58
CA THR A 590 -10.86 8.77 -2.59
C THR A 590 -11.59 7.96 -3.67
N LEU A 591 -12.82 8.34 -4.03
CA LEU A 591 -13.54 7.74 -5.15
C LEU A 591 -12.85 8.08 -6.49
N GLU A 592 -12.36 9.32 -6.64
CA GLU A 592 -11.54 9.70 -7.79
C GLU A 592 -10.22 8.90 -7.86
N GLU A 593 -9.60 8.58 -6.71
CA GLU A 593 -8.40 7.73 -6.67
C GLU A 593 -8.72 6.29 -7.07
N GLU A 594 -9.80 5.70 -6.60
CA GLU A 594 -10.25 4.35 -7.02
C GLU A 594 -10.56 4.31 -8.54
N ARG A 595 -11.13 5.40 -9.10
CA ARG A 595 -11.36 5.52 -10.54
C ARG A 595 -10.04 5.59 -11.32
N ARG A 596 -9.02 6.31 -10.82
CA ARG A 596 -7.66 6.29 -11.39
C ARG A 596 -7.05 4.90 -11.32
N LEU A 597 -7.34 4.15 -10.29
CA LEU A 597 -6.85 2.77 -10.14
C LEU A 597 -7.41 1.86 -11.24
N VAL A 598 -8.71 1.95 -11.54
CA VAL A 598 -9.33 1.23 -12.67
C VAL A 598 -8.77 1.72 -14.00
N PHE A 599 -8.61 3.03 -14.18
CA PHE A 599 -7.97 3.63 -15.36
C PHE A 599 -6.55 3.08 -15.59
N VAL A 600 -5.75 2.97 -14.53
CA VAL A 600 -4.42 2.34 -14.59
C VAL A 600 -4.54 0.90 -15.05
N GLY A 601 -5.46 0.10 -14.48
CA GLY A 601 -5.69 -1.30 -14.87
C GLY A 601 -6.03 -1.45 -16.34
N ILE A 602 -7.03 -0.70 -16.85
CA ILE A 602 -7.45 -0.73 -18.27
C ILE A 602 -6.29 -0.37 -19.20
N THR A 603 -5.55 0.69 -18.89
CA THR A 603 -4.42 1.15 -19.70
C THR A 603 -3.17 0.27 -19.62
N ARG A 604 -3.21 -0.86 -18.89
CA ARG A 604 -2.18 -1.92 -18.95
C ARG A 604 -2.43 -2.89 -20.11
N GLY A 605 -3.68 -2.99 -20.58
CA GLY A 605 -4.02 -3.81 -21.74
C GLY A 605 -3.45 -3.25 -23.06
N ARG A 606 -2.85 -4.12 -23.85
CA ARG A 606 -2.35 -3.78 -25.17
C ARG A 606 -3.39 -4.08 -26.24
N GLU A 607 -4.05 -5.23 -26.16
CA GLU A 607 -4.92 -5.77 -27.21
C GLU A 607 -6.33 -6.08 -26.72
N GLU A 608 -6.47 -6.67 -25.53
CA GLU A 608 -7.75 -7.10 -24.98
C GLU A 608 -7.88 -6.71 -23.50
N VAL A 609 -9.05 -6.21 -23.10
CA VAL A 609 -9.39 -5.90 -21.70
C VAL A 609 -10.77 -6.47 -21.38
N HIS A 610 -10.85 -7.16 -20.25
CA HIS A 610 -12.08 -7.77 -19.72
C HIS A 610 -12.31 -7.21 -18.31
N ALA A 611 -13.50 -6.68 -18.05
CA ALA A 611 -13.94 -6.24 -16.73
C ALA A 611 -15.05 -7.17 -16.25
N SER A 612 -14.97 -7.70 -15.03
CA SER A 612 -15.98 -8.64 -14.54
C SER A 612 -16.44 -8.37 -13.12
N CYS A 613 -17.69 -8.74 -12.84
CA CYS A 613 -18.27 -8.75 -11.51
C CYS A 613 -19.13 -10.00 -11.31
N ALA A 614 -19.35 -10.40 -10.05
CA ALA A 614 -20.17 -11.53 -9.68
C ALA A 614 -21.39 -11.08 -8.87
N ARG A 615 -22.57 -11.71 -9.11
CA ARG A 615 -23.79 -11.42 -8.30
C ARG A 615 -23.63 -11.89 -6.85
N ILE A 616 -22.93 -13.01 -6.64
CA ILE A 616 -22.65 -13.56 -5.31
C ILE A 616 -21.14 -13.77 -5.17
N ARG A 617 -20.56 -13.22 -4.12
CA ARG A 617 -19.12 -13.39 -3.85
C ARG A 617 -18.85 -13.92 -2.46
N ASP A 618 -17.96 -14.91 -2.40
CA ASP A 618 -17.32 -15.33 -1.16
C ASP A 618 -16.15 -14.38 -0.86
N TYR A 619 -16.30 -13.55 0.17
CA TYR A 619 -15.28 -12.59 0.56
C TYR A 619 -15.07 -12.59 2.07
N ARG A 620 -13.82 -12.82 2.52
CA ARG A 620 -13.45 -12.91 3.94
C ARG A 620 -14.29 -13.91 4.75
N GLY A 621 -14.62 -15.06 4.14
CA GLY A 621 -15.37 -16.14 4.78
C GLY A 621 -16.88 -15.91 4.86
N THR A 622 -17.42 -14.87 4.22
CA THR A 622 -18.86 -14.60 4.16
C THR A 622 -19.34 -14.54 2.70
N LYS A 623 -20.49 -15.17 2.42
CA LYS A 623 -21.19 -14.99 1.14
C LYS A 623 -21.95 -13.66 1.15
N ARG A 624 -21.76 -12.85 0.11
CA ARG A 624 -22.44 -11.57 -0.05
C ARG A 624 -23.09 -11.50 -1.42
N VAL A 625 -24.30 -10.95 -1.46
CA VAL A 625 -24.89 -10.45 -2.71
C VAL A 625 -24.20 -9.12 -3.01
N CYS A 626 -23.69 -8.99 -4.22
CA CYS A 626 -22.89 -7.84 -4.63
C CYS A 626 -23.65 -6.97 -5.62
N THR A 627 -23.47 -5.65 -5.49
CA THR A 627 -23.94 -4.67 -6.47
C THR A 627 -22.78 -4.43 -7.47
N PRO A 628 -23.03 -4.46 -8.79
CA PRO A 628 -22.03 -4.10 -9.78
C PRO A 628 -21.43 -2.71 -9.49
N SER A 629 -20.13 -2.58 -9.72
CA SER A 629 -19.41 -1.33 -9.49
C SER A 629 -19.99 -0.17 -10.31
N ILE A 630 -20.11 1.01 -9.69
CA ILE A 630 -20.44 2.26 -10.40
C ILE A 630 -19.51 2.51 -11.59
N PHE A 631 -18.26 2.00 -11.54
CA PHE A 631 -17.30 2.15 -12.62
C PHE A 631 -17.70 1.36 -13.86
N LEU A 632 -18.39 0.23 -13.74
CA LEU A 632 -18.87 -0.52 -14.90
C LEU A 632 -19.83 0.31 -15.76
N ALA A 633 -20.74 1.06 -15.12
CA ALA A 633 -21.61 1.99 -15.84
C ALA A 633 -20.84 3.11 -16.55
N GLN A 634 -19.73 3.56 -15.96
CA GLN A 634 -18.90 4.62 -16.55
C GLN A 634 -18.00 4.10 -17.70
N LEU A 635 -17.78 2.78 -17.79
CA LEU A 635 -17.04 2.16 -18.88
C LEU A 635 -17.89 1.97 -20.15
N THR A 636 -19.21 1.81 -20.02
CA THR A 636 -20.08 1.44 -21.13
C THR A 636 -20.16 2.51 -22.21
N GLY A 637 -20.10 2.09 -23.47
CA GLY A 637 -20.16 2.93 -24.68
C GLY A 637 -19.92 2.10 -25.92
N ASP A 638 -19.70 2.77 -27.06
CA ASP A 638 -19.56 2.13 -28.37
C ASP A 638 -18.36 1.16 -28.45
N GLU A 639 -17.35 1.37 -27.63
CA GLU A 639 -16.13 0.53 -27.57
C GLU A 639 -16.27 -0.66 -26.63
N THR A 640 -17.46 -0.90 -26.05
CA THR A 640 -17.67 -1.94 -25.05
C THR A 640 -18.76 -2.93 -25.46
N ILE A 641 -18.61 -4.19 -25.01
CA ILE A 641 -19.66 -5.23 -25.12
C ILE A 641 -19.96 -5.76 -23.73
N VAL A 642 -21.26 -5.78 -23.37
CA VAL A 642 -21.72 -6.35 -22.13
C VAL A 642 -22.23 -7.78 -22.37
N CYS A 643 -21.69 -8.74 -21.60
CA CYS A 643 -22.03 -10.17 -21.66
C CYS A 643 -22.54 -10.63 -20.29
N GLY A 644 -23.57 -11.46 -20.24
CA GLY A 644 -24.03 -12.15 -19.03
C GLY A 644 -24.03 -13.66 -19.22
N SER A 645 -24.08 -14.40 -18.13
CA SER A 645 -24.19 -15.87 -18.17
C SER A 645 -25.55 -16.33 -18.78
N GLU A 646 -26.52 -15.44 -18.91
CA GLU A 646 -27.88 -15.67 -19.46
C GLU A 646 -28.11 -14.84 -20.74
N ALA A 647 -27.07 -14.30 -21.37
CA ALA A 647 -27.23 -13.48 -22.58
C ALA A 647 -27.76 -14.30 -23.76
N PRO A 648 -28.70 -13.77 -24.59
CA PRO A 648 -29.11 -14.38 -25.85
C PRO A 648 -27.92 -14.54 -26.79
N ALA A 649 -28.04 -15.43 -27.78
CA ALA A 649 -26.95 -15.87 -28.68
C ALA A 649 -26.24 -14.74 -29.46
N ASP A 650 -26.78 -13.54 -29.52
CA ASP A 650 -26.23 -12.30 -30.09
C ASP A 650 -25.45 -11.42 -29.09
N GLY A 651 -25.34 -11.85 -27.83
CA GLY A 651 -24.35 -11.36 -26.85
C GLY A 651 -24.46 -9.90 -26.39
N ARG A 652 -25.55 -9.18 -26.75
CA ARG A 652 -25.72 -7.76 -26.36
C ARG A 652 -26.83 -7.61 -25.33
N ILE A 653 -26.45 -7.22 -24.09
CA ILE A 653 -27.40 -6.80 -23.06
C ILE A 653 -27.38 -5.26 -23.00
N SER A 654 -28.59 -4.65 -22.92
CA SER A 654 -28.67 -3.20 -22.70
C SER A 654 -28.03 -2.83 -21.37
N CYS A 655 -27.36 -1.70 -21.30
CA CYS A 655 -26.73 -1.17 -20.10
C CYS A 655 -27.72 -0.97 -18.94
N SER A 656 -29.00 -0.68 -19.25
CA SER A 656 -30.07 -0.60 -18.23
C SER A 656 -30.30 -1.93 -17.51
N ALA A 657 -30.13 -3.06 -18.19
CA ALA A 657 -30.28 -4.40 -17.59
C ALA A 657 -29.21 -4.74 -16.53
N LEU A 658 -28.09 -4.02 -16.48
CA LEU A 658 -27.08 -4.14 -15.42
C LEU A 658 -27.55 -3.57 -14.08
N PHE A 659 -28.48 -2.62 -14.09
CA PHE A 659 -28.88 -1.81 -12.94
C PHE A 659 -30.39 -1.84 -12.67
N ASP A 660 -31.22 -2.43 -13.56
CA ASP A 660 -32.69 -2.39 -13.46
C ASP A 660 -33.32 -3.52 -12.60
N ASP A 661 -32.54 -4.46 -12.04
CA ASP A 661 -33.05 -5.68 -11.39
C ASP A 661 -33.40 -5.53 -9.88
N GLU A 662 -33.50 -4.30 -9.35
CA GLU A 662 -34.07 -4.11 -7.99
C GLU A 662 -35.58 -4.36 -7.90
N SER A 663 -36.30 -4.52 -9.03
CA SER A 663 -37.78 -4.65 -9.03
C SER A 663 -38.32 -6.10 -9.16
N GLN A 664 -37.50 -7.09 -9.47
CA GLN A 664 -37.98 -8.48 -9.68
C GLN A 664 -37.69 -9.47 -8.55
N ILE A 665 -36.97 -9.10 -7.50
CA ILE A 665 -36.64 -10.02 -6.38
C ILE A 665 -37.75 -10.12 -5.32
N ILE A 666 -38.87 -9.35 -5.43
CA ILE A 666 -39.95 -9.34 -4.42
C ILE A 666 -41.27 -10.00 -4.92
N SER A 667 -41.30 -10.70 -6.02
CA SER A 667 -42.53 -11.34 -6.52
C SER A 667 -42.43 -12.81 -6.90
N SER A 668 -41.70 -13.61 -6.15
CA SER A 668 -41.86 -15.07 -6.12
C SER A 668 -42.16 -15.49 -4.68
N ASP A 669 -43.36 -15.23 -4.25
CA ASP A 669 -44.04 -16.02 -3.21
C ASP A 669 -44.18 -17.47 -3.73
N ALA A 670 -43.19 -18.29 -3.42
CA ALA A 670 -43.32 -19.72 -3.50
C ALA A 670 -44.16 -20.15 -2.31
N SER A 671 -45.46 -20.34 -2.56
CA SER A 671 -46.38 -21.10 -1.74
C SER A 671 -45.80 -22.49 -1.46
N PHE A 672 -45.31 -22.70 -0.26
CA PHE A 672 -45.05 -24.02 0.28
C PHE A 672 -46.39 -24.68 0.60
N GLU A 673 -46.86 -25.54 -0.31
CA GLU A 673 -47.90 -26.51 0.02
C GLU A 673 -47.28 -27.59 0.92
N THR A 674 -47.79 -27.64 2.15
CA THR A 674 -47.63 -28.76 3.06
C THR A 674 -48.43 -29.96 2.54
N SER A 675 -47.77 -31.03 2.11
CA SER A 675 -48.37 -32.35 1.99
C SER A 675 -47.83 -33.22 3.11
N GLU A 676 -48.69 -33.48 4.07
CA GLU A 676 -48.64 -34.64 4.98
C GLU A 676 -48.85 -35.92 4.16
N GLU A 677 -47.98 -36.92 4.35
CA GLU A 677 -48.30 -38.36 4.37
C GLU A 677 -47.05 -39.15 4.78
N SER A 678 -47.05 -39.58 5.99
CA SER A 678 -47.13 -40.88 6.66
C SER A 678 -46.33 -42.07 6.07
N GLN A 679 -45.52 -42.62 7.01
CA GLN A 679 -45.18 -44.04 7.30
C GLN A 679 -44.46 -44.85 6.20
N ILE A 680 -43.32 -45.36 6.59
CA ILE A 680 -43.04 -46.79 6.90
C ILE A 680 -41.54 -47.00 7.18
N LEU A 681 -41.22 -47.49 8.41
CA LEU A 681 -40.00 -48.21 8.76
C LEU A 681 -40.08 -49.66 8.23
N PRO A 682 -39.00 -50.36 7.94
CA PRO A 682 -38.63 -51.48 8.75
C PRO A 682 -37.12 -51.54 9.11
N GLU A 683 -36.89 -51.81 10.31
CA GLU A 683 -36.17 -52.83 11.09
C GLU A 683 -35.00 -53.60 10.47
N HIS A 684 -33.99 -53.72 11.37
CA HIS A 684 -33.00 -54.79 11.62
C HIS A 684 -31.78 -54.95 10.69
N CYS A 685 -30.60 -54.71 11.25
CA CYS A 685 -29.71 -55.76 11.72
C CYS A 685 -28.53 -55.20 12.52
N SER A 686 -28.54 -55.53 13.76
CA SER A 686 -27.54 -55.97 14.73
C SER A 686 -26.09 -56.19 14.24
N GLY A 687 -25.15 -55.69 15.07
CA GLY A 687 -23.75 -56.04 15.03
C GLY A 687 -22.94 -55.37 16.14
N THR A 688 -22.90 -56.03 17.31
CA THR A 688 -22.13 -55.82 18.52
C THR A 688 -20.64 -55.71 18.33
N SER A 689 -19.96 -54.83 19.05
CA SER A 689 -18.81 -55.12 19.93
C SER A 689 -18.32 -53.86 20.64
N THR A 690 -18.65 -53.71 21.88
CA THR A 690 -17.87 -53.70 23.17
C THR A 690 -16.40 -53.27 23.05
N LEU A 691 -16.02 -52.21 23.82
CA LEU A 691 -15.18 -52.22 25.02
C LEU A 691 -14.78 -50.78 25.33
N VAL A 692 -15.26 -50.37 26.53
CA VAL A 692 -14.55 -50.10 27.81
C VAL A 692 -13.75 -48.79 27.88
N SER A 693 -14.26 -47.86 28.55
CA SER A 693 -14.07 -47.23 29.90
C SER A 693 -12.80 -46.37 29.98
N ASP A 694 -12.81 -45.22 30.44
CA ASP A 694 -12.92 -44.69 31.82
C ASP A 694 -12.91 -43.15 31.75
N GLY A 695 -13.91 -42.54 32.32
CA GLY A 695 -13.89 -41.15 32.71
C GLY A 695 -13.82 -41.05 34.25
N PRO A 696 -13.34 -39.98 34.81
CA PRO A 696 -13.73 -39.62 36.17
C PRO A 696 -14.78 -38.51 36.12
N THR A 697 -15.89 -38.86 36.77
CA THR A 697 -16.92 -37.98 37.34
C THR A 697 -16.30 -36.98 38.27
N PHE A 698 -16.63 -35.69 38.13
CA PHE A 698 -16.55 -34.72 39.22
C PHE A 698 -17.94 -34.31 39.67
N GLU A 699 -18.15 -34.55 40.95
CA GLU A 699 -19.34 -34.28 41.73
C GLU A 699 -19.65 -32.79 41.81
N SER A 700 -20.92 -32.51 41.67
CA SER A 700 -21.58 -31.25 42.05
C SER A 700 -21.56 -31.07 43.56
N ASP A 701 -20.81 -30.12 44.10
CA ASP A 701 -20.97 -29.69 45.50
C ASP A 701 -21.75 -28.37 45.52
N SER A 702 -22.94 -28.47 46.03
CA SER A 702 -23.85 -27.39 46.38
C SER A 702 -23.32 -26.67 47.62
N ARG A 703 -22.93 -25.39 47.48
CA ARG A 703 -22.75 -24.51 48.63
C ARG A 703 -23.43 -23.17 48.42
N GLU A 704 -24.53 -23.09 49.19
CA GLU A 704 -25.07 -21.96 49.93
C GLU A 704 -24.76 -20.50 49.46
N ASP A 705 -25.86 -19.84 49.21
CA ASP A 705 -26.07 -18.38 49.17
C ASP A 705 -25.38 -17.65 50.34
N ARG A 706 -24.45 -16.76 50.03
CA ARG A 706 -24.09 -15.62 50.89
C ARG A 706 -24.31 -14.33 50.12
N PRO A 707 -25.06 -13.36 50.67
CA PRO A 707 -25.32 -12.11 50.03
C PRO A 707 -24.05 -11.22 50.00
N LEU A 708 -23.69 -10.72 48.82
CA LEU A 708 -22.67 -9.70 48.62
C LEU A 708 -23.09 -8.37 49.29
N PRO A 709 -22.14 -7.65 49.93
CA PRO A 709 -22.46 -6.37 50.57
C PRO A 709 -22.80 -5.29 49.55
N LYS A 710 -23.89 -4.58 49.78
CA LYS A 710 -24.32 -3.39 49.06
C LYS A 710 -23.25 -2.32 49.14
N GLN A 711 -22.66 -1.94 47.99
CA GLN A 711 -21.87 -0.73 47.87
C GLN A 711 -22.79 0.50 47.98
N PRO A 712 -22.35 1.58 48.66
CA PRO A 712 -23.15 2.78 48.80
C PRO A 712 -23.17 3.55 47.48
N SER A 713 -24.36 3.90 47.02
CA SER A 713 -24.62 4.80 45.93
C SER A 713 -24.00 6.18 46.18
N ARG A 714 -22.90 6.50 45.57
CA ARG A 714 -22.43 7.89 45.43
C ARG A 714 -22.86 8.40 44.07
N ASN A 715 -24.04 8.97 44.01
CA ASN A 715 -24.42 9.98 42.99
C ASN A 715 -23.49 11.18 43.18
N ARG A 716 -22.43 11.25 42.40
CA ARG A 716 -21.76 12.51 42.01
C ARG A 716 -22.06 12.71 40.54
N HIS A 717 -23.03 13.55 40.26
CA HIS A 717 -23.18 14.21 38.97
C HIS A 717 -21.90 15.03 38.69
N TRP A 718 -20.98 14.46 37.89
CA TRP A 718 -20.00 15.27 37.19
C TRP A 718 -20.67 15.73 35.89
N ASN A 719 -21.20 16.97 35.91
CA ASN A 719 -21.47 17.71 34.68
C ASN A 719 -20.12 18.07 34.08
N ILE A 720 -19.50 17.15 33.34
CA ILE A 720 -18.44 17.50 32.40
C ILE A 720 -19.16 17.85 31.10
N GLN A 721 -19.48 19.11 30.91
CA GLN A 721 -19.70 19.64 29.57
C GLN A 721 -18.36 19.55 28.87
N SER A 722 -18.23 18.62 27.88
CA SER A 722 -17.05 18.52 27.06
C SER A 722 -16.98 19.79 26.18
N ALA A 723 -15.74 20.23 25.83
CA ALA A 723 -15.57 21.32 24.87
C ALA A 723 -16.28 21.03 23.53
N ALA A 724 -16.55 19.74 23.24
CA ALA A 724 -17.35 19.26 22.13
C ALA A 724 -18.83 19.68 22.22
N ASP A 725 -19.42 19.62 23.41
CA ASP A 725 -20.83 20.03 23.59
C ASP A 725 -20.99 21.55 23.41
N LEU A 726 -19.92 22.30 23.75
CA LEU A 726 -19.87 23.76 23.54
C LEU A 726 -19.69 24.13 22.05
N VAL A 727 -18.86 23.38 21.29
CA VAL A 727 -18.66 23.60 19.85
C VAL A 727 -19.91 23.20 19.05
N ILE A 728 -20.58 22.10 19.42
CA ILE A 728 -21.85 21.69 18.81
C ILE A 728 -22.93 22.75 19.09
N GLN A 729 -22.94 23.40 20.25
CA GLN A 729 -23.89 24.47 20.55
C GLN A 729 -23.64 25.77 19.77
N GLN A 730 -22.42 26.00 19.25
CA GLN A 730 -22.09 27.20 18.50
C GLN A 730 -22.16 27.06 16.98
N SER A 731 -22.16 25.83 16.41
CA SER A 731 -22.05 25.60 14.98
C SER A 731 -23.27 24.99 14.29
N VAL A 732 -24.35 24.65 15.03
CA VAL A 732 -25.59 24.13 14.43
C VAL A 732 -26.74 25.04 14.86
N PRO A 733 -27.43 25.72 13.93
CA PRO A 733 -28.71 26.34 14.28
C PRO A 733 -29.61 25.21 14.77
N LYS A 734 -30.30 25.42 15.91
CA LYS A 734 -31.27 24.50 16.50
C LYS A 734 -32.45 24.33 15.55
N SER A 735 -32.36 23.67 14.45
CA SER A 735 -33.47 23.11 13.74
C SER A 735 -33.80 21.76 14.38
N VAL A 736 -34.56 21.78 15.46
CA VAL A 736 -35.07 20.56 16.06
C VAL A 736 -36.12 20.01 15.10
N PHE A 737 -35.75 18.92 14.43
CA PHE A 737 -36.72 18.20 13.58
C PHE A 737 -37.85 17.68 14.46
N HIS A 738 -39.09 17.95 14.05
CA HIS A 738 -40.29 17.52 14.77
C HIS A 738 -41.29 16.83 13.85
N THR A 739 -42.16 16.02 14.45
CA THR A 739 -43.18 15.30 13.70
C THR A 739 -44.11 16.31 13.02
N GLY A 740 -44.43 16.08 11.76
CA GLY A 740 -45.25 16.97 10.91
C GLY A 740 -44.46 18.04 10.15
N GLN A 741 -43.14 18.17 10.37
CA GLN A 741 -42.32 19.16 9.71
C GLN A 741 -42.06 18.78 8.25
N ARG A 742 -42.22 19.74 7.34
CA ARG A 742 -41.82 19.58 5.94
C ARG A 742 -40.31 19.71 5.80
N VAL A 743 -39.72 18.80 4.97
CA VAL A 743 -38.29 18.67 4.75
C VAL A 743 -37.99 18.42 3.27
N ILE A 744 -36.79 18.79 2.87
CA ILE A 744 -36.27 18.53 1.53
C ILE A 744 -35.03 17.64 1.68
N HIS A 745 -34.97 16.53 0.92
CA HIS A 745 -33.83 15.68 0.82
C HIS A 745 -33.19 15.81 -0.56
N PRO A 746 -31.88 15.93 -0.70
CA PRO A 746 -31.21 16.13 -1.98
C PRO A 746 -31.53 15.06 -3.04
N HIS A 747 -31.77 13.83 -2.62
CA HIS A 747 -32.03 12.68 -3.50
C HIS A 747 -33.52 12.30 -3.60
N TYR A 748 -34.34 12.49 -2.54
CA TYR A 748 -35.74 12.06 -2.50
C TYR A 748 -36.75 13.20 -2.67
N GLY A 749 -36.25 14.45 -2.80
CA GLY A 749 -37.10 15.63 -2.96
C GLY A 749 -37.83 16.04 -1.69
N ARG A 750 -39.03 16.60 -1.85
CA ARG A 750 -39.86 17.12 -0.75
C ARG A 750 -40.60 15.98 -0.02
N GLY A 751 -40.74 16.13 1.30
CA GLY A 751 -41.43 15.18 2.12
C GLY A 751 -41.81 15.78 3.49
N PHE A 752 -42.39 14.97 4.36
CA PHE A 752 -42.68 15.39 5.72
C PHE A 752 -42.32 14.30 6.73
N ILE A 753 -41.92 14.71 7.91
CA ILE A 753 -41.54 13.81 9.00
C ILE A 753 -42.81 13.25 9.67
N GLN A 754 -43.07 11.95 9.47
CA GLN A 754 -44.21 11.25 10.06
C GLN A 754 -44.00 10.96 11.55
N LYS A 755 -42.79 10.61 11.97
CA LYS A 755 -42.47 10.23 13.34
C LYS A 755 -41.00 10.54 13.65
N VAL A 756 -40.73 11.02 14.86
CA VAL A 756 -39.37 11.21 15.40
C VAL A 756 -39.26 10.37 16.67
N THR A 757 -38.17 9.62 16.80
CA THR A 757 -37.85 8.76 17.95
C THR A 757 -36.39 8.89 18.32
N GLY A 758 -36.03 8.67 19.59
CA GLY A 758 -34.63 8.78 20.10
C GLY A 758 -34.36 10.15 20.72
N THR A 759 -33.12 10.29 21.24
CA THR A 759 -32.62 11.54 21.83
C THR A 759 -31.33 11.92 21.08
N SER A 760 -31.05 13.22 20.97
CA SER A 760 -29.79 13.70 20.36
C SER A 760 -28.56 13.05 21.04
N PRO A 761 -27.56 12.54 20.29
CA PRO A 761 -27.35 12.64 18.84
C PRO A 761 -27.95 11.49 18.01
N LYS A 762 -28.76 10.58 18.57
CA LYS A 762 -29.38 9.44 17.86
C LYS A 762 -30.86 9.69 17.55
N LEU A 763 -31.22 10.89 17.09
CA LEU A 763 -32.58 11.21 16.69
C LEU A 763 -32.89 10.55 15.34
N VAL A 764 -33.91 9.68 15.30
CA VAL A 764 -34.31 8.93 14.11
C VAL A 764 -35.71 9.46 13.67
N GLY A 765 -35.81 9.87 12.40
CA GLY A 765 -37.05 10.33 11.80
C GLY A 765 -37.53 9.42 10.70
N THR A 766 -38.83 9.09 10.71
CA THR A 766 -39.51 8.44 9.58
C THR A 766 -40.10 9.52 8.70
N VAL A 767 -39.68 9.59 7.42
CA VAL A 767 -40.09 10.62 6.46
C VAL A 767 -40.87 9.99 5.33
N ILE A 768 -42.01 10.64 4.95
CA ILE A 768 -42.73 10.29 3.74
C ILE A 768 -42.45 11.36 2.70
N PHE A 769 -41.90 10.96 1.54
CA PHE A 769 -41.63 11.86 0.43
C PHE A 769 -42.78 11.92 -0.56
N ASP A 770 -42.98 13.09 -1.17
CA ASP A 770 -43.99 13.29 -2.19
C ASP A 770 -43.72 12.40 -3.41
N GLY A 771 -44.68 11.52 -3.77
CA GLY A 771 -44.53 10.56 -4.88
C GLY A 771 -43.90 9.21 -4.51
N VAL A 772 -43.52 8.98 -3.24
CA VAL A 772 -42.97 7.70 -2.76
C VAL A 772 -43.98 7.02 -1.84
N SER A 773 -44.43 5.81 -2.20
CA SER A 773 -45.52 5.09 -1.48
C SER A 773 -45.08 4.49 -0.13
N LYS A 774 -43.79 4.40 0.19
CA LYS A 774 -43.29 3.82 1.46
C LYS A 774 -42.53 4.85 2.30
N PRO A 775 -42.78 4.95 3.62
CA PRO A 775 -42.01 5.81 4.51
C PRO A 775 -40.56 5.34 4.59
N ARG A 776 -39.60 6.28 4.69
CA ARG A 776 -38.16 6.00 4.86
C ARG A 776 -37.68 6.51 6.22
N THR A 777 -36.79 5.76 6.84
CA THR A 777 -36.25 6.08 8.17
C THR A 777 -34.81 6.59 8.07
N PHE A 778 -34.52 7.75 8.69
CA PHE A 778 -33.24 8.42 8.66
C PHE A 778 -32.76 8.75 10.07
N ILE A 779 -31.43 8.76 10.26
CA ILE A 779 -30.81 9.42 11.42
C ILE A 779 -30.75 10.92 11.07
N LEU A 780 -31.57 11.74 11.67
CA LEU A 780 -31.92 13.10 11.19
C LEU A 780 -30.69 14.04 11.04
N HIS A 781 -29.71 13.94 11.92
CA HIS A 781 -28.49 14.77 11.86
C HIS A 781 -27.46 14.30 10.82
N LEU A 782 -27.62 13.09 10.24
CA LEU A 782 -26.72 12.54 9.21
C LEU A 782 -27.36 12.43 7.83
N SER A 783 -28.64 12.78 7.71
CA SER A 783 -29.47 12.47 6.54
C SER A 783 -29.41 13.48 5.40
N GLY A 784 -28.77 14.63 5.59
CA GLY A 784 -28.85 15.73 4.62
C GLY A 784 -30.25 16.31 4.43
N LEU A 785 -31.17 16.05 5.37
CA LEU A 785 -32.52 16.65 5.40
C LEU A 785 -32.44 18.12 5.83
N GLU A 786 -33.04 19.00 5.07
CA GLU A 786 -33.15 20.41 5.39
C GLU A 786 -34.63 20.76 5.64
N PRO A 787 -34.94 21.62 6.64
CA PRO A 787 -36.32 22.14 6.81
C PRO A 787 -36.71 22.95 5.58
N GLU A 788 -37.93 22.74 5.06
CA GLU A 788 -38.50 23.60 4.03
C GLU A 788 -38.75 24.98 4.67
N SER A 789 -38.06 26.05 4.22
CA SER A 789 -38.26 27.39 4.70
C SER A 789 -39.62 27.91 4.19
N ASP A 790 -40.56 28.22 5.07
CA ASP A 790 -41.75 28.98 4.72
C ASP A 790 -41.32 30.33 4.13
N ALA A 791 -41.68 30.57 2.89
CA ALA A 791 -41.51 31.88 2.24
C ALA A 791 -42.31 32.90 3.08
N VAL A 792 -41.60 33.84 3.69
CA VAL A 792 -42.18 34.95 4.47
C VAL A 792 -43.10 35.73 3.53
N GLY A 793 -44.38 35.60 3.76
CA GLY A 793 -45.39 36.44 3.11
C GLY A 793 -45.25 37.90 3.54
N ASN A 794 -45.25 38.79 2.56
CA ASN A 794 -45.37 40.22 2.69
C ASN A 794 -46.48 40.62 3.66
N VAL A 795 -46.14 41.29 4.75
CA VAL A 795 -47.09 42.06 5.55
C VAL A 795 -46.90 43.54 5.15
N PRO A 796 -47.97 44.24 4.69
CA PRO A 796 -47.85 45.67 4.39
C PRO A 796 -47.72 46.45 5.70
N ARG A 797 -46.79 47.39 5.75
CA ARG A 797 -46.71 48.44 6.77
C ARG A 797 -47.86 49.44 6.50
N GLU A 798 -48.81 49.49 7.38
CA GLU A 798 -49.65 50.67 7.58
C GLU A 798 -49.16 51.44 8.82
N ASN A 799 -48.90 52.76 8.57
CA ASN A 799 -48.80 53.92 9.44
C ASN A 799 -48.02 53.81 10.75
#